data_6fbb8529171ae0998edc3e9456c8edf4
#
_entry.id   6fbb8529171ae0998edc3e9456c8edf4
#
_cell.length_a   1.000
_cell.length_b   1.000
_cell.length_c   1.000
_cell.angle_alpha   90.00
_cell.angle_beta   90.00
_cell.angle_gamma   90.00
#
_symmetry.space_group_name_H-M   'P 1'
#
loop_
_entity.id
_entity.type
_entity.pdbx_description
1 polymer ?
#
loop_
_entity_poly.entity_id
_entity_poly.type
_entity_poly.pdbx_seq_one_letter_code
_entity_poly.pdbx_strand_id
1 'polypeptide(L)'
;MSSVPGQPGVTAVPTTDPVLPAEADLRALFGESVALFASMAGPAHLLEAANPAFFAAVGRAGEPRTGVPIGQLLPELAEQGFLTLLDRVYRTGTPYAGRDARVVLGTGADAREAFFDFTYEPRRDEGGNVNGVRMVGVETTRTIYAQRLTAEHRALLEQIARQAPLHETLEGMAQAIEELSPGVLVSVLLADEDGRRLRHGAAPSLPAFYNEAIDGIAAGEGVGSCGTAAHRRSPVIVSDIATDPFWDDFRELAGRADLAACWSTPILGRDGTLLGTFAMYHTTPREPGEADLALADVFAGTAGLAIERHRAERARLAAEAREKAARDDLAFLLRASTALGADLDPTQTLRALADLCVPALAPLCAVDVVEQGRVRRVATAAPTAAERALLASHIPVYDADDDAVARVLGTGLSEVARRTPTGPGPWHDLKVTGYVCVPLVERGQTLATLTLLSTGDHVLDGHDVALAEELARRAASATRNARQYTQRVALARDLQAGLLLPDLPDLPGAEIATYYHPAGEGLEIGGDFYDVWPLDDGSWAFMLGDVSGRGALAATTTALVRHTARAVAPLLPGPEDVVHAVNRALIRRPGEHGTGFVTLVHGHVRPAGPGLDIDLVRAGHTLPVHIDADGARAIVSEGPLLGIMPHPELATYRLHLAPGESLALYTDGITEARDPAGEQFGDDRLTRALTGAGGQAHAVLESLTRAVQDFTGPGSMDDDQAILILTATG
;
A
#
# COMPACT_ATOMS: atom_id res chain seq x y z
N MET A 1 -58.51 -10.56 -17.99
CA MET A 1 -59.45 -11.34 -17.19
C MET A 1 -58.79 -11.67 -15.88
N SER A 2 -59.10 -10.92 -14.86
CA SER A 2 -58.88 -11.33 -13.46
C SER A 2 -59.64 -10.35 -12.55
N SER A 3 -60.51 -10.91 -11.78
CA SER A 3 -61.58 -10.31 -10.98
C SER A 3 -61.04 -9.55 -9.77
N VAL A 4 -61.60 -8.36 -9.55
CA VAL A 4 -61.51 -7.55 -8.32
C VAL A 4 -62.45 -8.15 -7.28
N PRO A 5 -62.07 -8.37 -6.00
CA PRO A 5 -63.01 -8.77 -4.95
C PRO A 5 -63.79 -7.55 -4.42
N GLY A 6 -65.04 -7.73 -4.19
CA GLY A 6 -66.04 -6.73 -3.82
C GLY A 6 -65.84 -6.14 -2.43
N GLN A 7 -66.30 -4.90 -2.30
CA GLN A 7 -66.42 -4.17 -1.03
C GLN A 7 -67.50 -4.89 -0.17
N PRO A 8 -67.27 -4.99 1.16
CA PRO A 8 -68.32 -5.44 2.06
C PRO A 8 -69.39 -4.34 2.21
N GLY A 9 -70.66 -4.73 1.98
CA GLY A 9 -71.77 -3.87 2.10
C GLY A 9 -71.95 -3.27 3.50
N VAL A 10 -72.16 -1.96 3.54
CA VAL A 10 -72.60 -1.24 4.73
C VAL A 10 -73.99 -1.72 5.06
N THR A 11 -74.17 -2.60 6.04
CA THR A 11 -75.41 -2.91 6.67
C THR A 11 -75.89 -1.68 7.43
N ALA A 12 -77.02 -1.13 7.07
CA ALA A 12 -77.73 -0.07 7.81
C ALA A 12 -77.97 -0.54 9.24
N VAL A 13 -77.38 0.17 10.20
CA VAL A 13 -77.66 -0.01 11.63
C VAL A 13 -79.11 0.48 11.85
N PRO A 14 -79.98 -0.31 12.41
CA PRO A 14 -81.37 0.17 12.74
C PRO A 14 -81.21 1.29 13.76
N THR A 15 -81.84 2.44 13.50
CA THR A 15 -82.06 3.54 14.45
C THR A 15 -83.04 3.05 15.51
N THR A 16 -82.50 2.45 16.58
CA THR A 16 -83.20 2.32 17.83
C THR A 16 -83.07 3.64 18.58
N ASP A 17 -84.22 4.17 19.05
CA ASP A 17 -84.19 5.32 19.97
C ASP A 17 -83.19 5.09 21.08
N PRO A 18 -82.37 6.12 21.44
CA PRO A 18 -81.38 5.97 22.50
C PRO A 18 -82.06 5.56 23.79
N VAL A 19 -81.80 4.35 24.25
CA VAL A 19 -82.18 3.94 25.60
C VAL A 19 -81.42 4.79 26.54
N LEU A 20 -82.06 5.79 27.17
CA LEU A 20 -81.42 6.59 28.23
C LEU A 20 -81.10 5.66 29.40
N PRO A 21 -79.84 5.55 29.82
CA PRO A 21 -79.47 4.75 31.00
C PRO A 21 -80.13 5.29 32.26
N ALA A 22 -80.32 4.43 33.24
CA ALA A 22 -80.85 4.85 34.55
C ALA A 22 -79.99 5.99 35.14
N GLU A 23 -80.61 6.85 35.96
CA GLU A 23 -79.88 8.01 36.58
C GLU A 23 -78.67 7.60 37.37
N ALA A 24 -78.67 6.39 37.92
CA ALA A 24 -77.49 5.81 38.61
C ALA A 24 -76.36 5.49 37.66
N ASP A 25 -76.64 4.97 36.45
CA ASP A 25 -75.62 4.66 35.43
C ASP A 25 -75.06 5.93 34.83
N LEU A 26 -75.81 7.00 34.67
CA LEU A 26 -75.31 8.31 34.25
C LEU A 26 -74.41 8.96 35.28
N ARG A 27 -74.75 8.80 36.57
CA ARG A 27 -73.83 9.27 37.66
C ARG A 27 -72.55 8.50 37.71
N ALA A 28 -72.58 7.19 37.53
CA ALA A 28 -71.42 6.35 37.46
C ALA A 28 -70.54 6.72 36.25
N LEU A 29 -71.08 6.84 35.08
CA LEU A 29 -70.41 7.30 33.86
C LEU A 29 -69.75 8.67 34.03
N PHE A 30 -70.44 9.61 34.67
CA PHE A 30 -69.86 10.94 34.98
C PHE A 30 -68.74 10.87 36.02
N GLY A 31 -68.87 10.08 37.09
CA GLY A 31 -67.95 9.97 38.18
C GLY A 31 -66.72 9.16 37.89
N GLU A 32 -66.81 8.10 37.03
CA GLU A 32 -65.69 7.17 36.72
C GLU A 32 -65.06 7.46 35.39
N SER A 33 -65.59 8.43 34.63
CA SER A 33 -65.03 8.80 33.31
C SER A 33 -63.66 9.42 33.45
N VAL A 34 -62.73 9.01 32.56
CA VAL A 34 -61.42 9.65 32.39
C VAL A 34 -61.51 10.95 31.56
N ALA A 35 -62.64 11.16 30.86
CA ALA A 35 -62.93 12.42 30.19
C ALA A 35 -63.27 13.49 31.21
N LEU A 36 -62.83 14.70 30.96
CA LEU A 36 -63.09 15.87 31.79
C LEU A 36 -64.44 16.44 31.47
N PHE A 37 -65.30 16.57 32.42
CA PHE A 37 -66.60 17.22 32.29
C PHE A 37 -66.76 18.35 33.27
N ALA A 38 -67.13 19.52 32.77
CA ALA A 38 -67.53 20.64 33.59
C ALA A 38 -68.72 21.35 32.98
N SER A 39 -69.63 21.81 33.83
CA SER A 39 -70.84 22.63 33.46
C SER A 39 -70.76 23.94 34.22
N MET A 40 -70.87 25.04 33.51
CA MET A 40 -70.79 26.39 34.02
C MET A 40 -72.06 27.16 33.68
N ALA A 41 -72.62 27.89 34.63
CA ALA A 41 -73.83 28.64 34.46
C ALA A 41 -73.63 30.15 34.41
N GLY A 42 -74.44 30.83 33.66
CA GLY A 42 -74.53 32.26 33.55
C GLY A 42 -73.34 32.95 32.95
N PRO A 43 -73.36 34.26 32.82
CA PRO A 43 -72.23 35.04 32.24
C PRO A 43 -71.01 35.14 33.10
N ALA A 44 -71.08 34.78 34.37
CA ALA A 44 -69.90 34.70 35.28
C ALA A 44 -69.23 33.29 35.29
N HIS A 45 -69.73 32.37 34.47
CA HIS A 45 -69.25 30.99 34.37
C HIS A 45 -69.15 30.28 35.72
N LEU A 46 -70.25 30.32 36.53
CA LEU A 46 -70.27 29.66 37.83
C LEU A 46 -70.22 28.15 37.61
N LEU A 47 -69.21 27.50 38.20
CA LEU A 47 -69.04 26.03 38.11
C LEU A 47 -70.24 25.33 38.86
N GLU A 48 -71.16 24.75 38.14
CA GLU A 48 -72.29 24.04 38.71
C GLU A 48 -72.00 22.54 38.97
N ALA A 49 -71.28 21.94 38.03
CA ALA A 49 -70.87 20.53 38.12
C ALA A 49 -69.56 20.31 37.42
N ALA A 50 -68.72 19.46 38.00
CA ALA A 50 -67.51 18.92 37.36
C ALA A 50 -67.30 17.50 37.89
N ASN A 51 -66.73 16.64 37.11
CA ASN A 51 -66.33 15.27 37.51
C ASN A 51 -65.03 15.22 38.23
N PRO A 52 -64.73 14.12 38.98
CA PRO A 52 -63.44 13.95 39.66
C PRO A 52 -62.23 14.08 38.71
N ALA A 53 -62.33 13.60 37.48
CA ALA A 53 -61.25 13.70 36.47
C ALA A 53 -60.90 15.16 36.15
N PHE A 54 -61.92 16.05 36.03
CA PHE A 54 -61.66 17.47 35.84
C PHE A 54 -60.85 18.07 37.00
N PHE A 55 -61.27 17.82 38.27
CA PHE A 55 -60.55 18.37 39.41
C PHE A 55 -59.13 17.81 39.53
N ALA A 56 -58.95 16.54 39.22
CA ALA A 56 -57.65 15.92 39.19
C ALA A 56 -56.74 16.55 38.12
N ALA A 57 -57.27 16.72 36.91
CA ALA A 57 -56.52 17.30 35.77
C ALA A 57 -56.09 18.73 36.03
N VAL A 58 -56.93 19.56 36.71
CA VAL A 58 -56.59 20.95 37.06
C VAL A 58 -55.86 21.09 38.39
N GLY A 59 -55.41 20.00 39.02
CA GLY A 59 -54.63 20.02 40.25
C GLY A 59 -55.43 20.37 41.49
N ARG A 60 -56.75 20.13 41.52
CA ARG A 60 -57.70 20.43 42.62
C ARG A 60 -58.42 19.19 43.11
N ALA A 61 -57.82 18.03 43.02
CA ALA A 61 -58.43 16.74 43.38
C ALA A 61 -59.03 16.65 44.81
N GLY A 62 -58.48 17.37 45.76
CA GLY A 62 -58.93 17.36 47.16
C GLY A 62 -59.97 18.43 47.55
N GLU A 63 -60.33 19.32 46.64
CA GLU A 63 -61.20 20.47 46.94
C GLU A 63 -62.27 20.72 45.81
N PRO A 64 -63.26 19.84 45.66
CA PRO A 64 -64.30 20.06 44.67
C PRO A 64 -65.17 21.26 45.16
N ARG A 65 -65.04 22.40 44.48
CA ARG A 65 -65.85 23.62 44.77
C ARG A 65 -66.78 23.89 43.63
N THR A 66 -68.08 23.82 43.83
CA THR A 66 -69.11 24.29 42.94
C THR A 66 -69.71 25.60 43.45
N GLY A 67 -70.35 26.34 42.58
CA GLY A 67 -71.01 27.60 42.93
C GLY A 67 -70.01 28.83 42.92
N VAL A 68 -68.78 28.66 42.46
CA VAL A 68 -67.80 29.71 42.31
C VAL A 68 -67.50 29.97 40.81
N PRO A 69 -67.19 31.19 40.40
CA PRO A 69 -66.70 31.45 39.03
C PRO A 69 -65.48 30.66 38.71
N ILE A 70 -65.40 30.04 37.49
CA ILE A 70 -64.25 29.22 37.07
C ILE A 70 -62.93 30.01 37.09
N GLY A 71 -62.98 31.33 36.81
CA GLY A 71 -61.80 32.23 36.87
C GLY A 71 -61.32 32.49 38.31
N GLN A 72 -62.11 32.22 39.35
CA GLN A 72 -61.65 32.26 40.76
C GLN A 72 -61.11 30.91 41.20
N LEU A 73 -61.59 29.82 40.64
CA LEU A 73 -61.10 28.47 40.89
C LEU A 73 -59.73 28.25 40.19
N LEU A 74 -59.60 28.77 39.00
CA LEU A 74 -58.43 28.64 38.12
C LEU A 74 -58.04 30.03 37.60
N PRO A 75 -57.47 30.91 38.42
CA PRO A 75 -57.11 32.26 37.99
C PRO A 75 -56.07 32.30 36.87
N GLU A 76 -55.23 31.28 36.81
CA GLU A 76 -54.23 31.09 35.74
C GLU A 76 -54.84 30.97 34.34
N LEU A 77 -56.07 30.53 34.18
CA LEU A 77 -56.78 30.45 32.90
C LEU A 77 -57.17 31.82 32.30
N ALA A 78 -57.29 32.86 33.15
CA ALA A 78 -57.65 34.20 32.72
C ALA A 78 -56.56 34.81 31.85
N GLU A 79 -55.30 34.72 32.29
CA GLU A 79 -54.14 35.27 31.58
C GLU A 79 -53.87 34.50 30.27
N GLN A 80 -54.22 33.25 30.21
CA GLN A 80 -54.03 32.36 29.07
C GLN A 80 -55.16 32.42 28.03
N GLY A 81 -56.18 33.29 28.24
CA GLY A 81 -57.26 33.56 27.30
C GLY A 81 -58.43 32.54 27.31
N PHE A 82 -58.44 31.51 28.19
CA PHE A 82 -59.48 30.51 28.21
C PHE A 82 -60.82 31.05 28.71
N LEU A 83 -60.84 32.09 29.59
CA LEU A 83 -62.06 32.76 30.00
C LEU A 83 -62.68 33.56 28.83
N THR A 84 -61.88 34.17 27.97
CA THR A 84 -62.33 34.86 26.77
C THR A 84 -63.01 33.87 25.79
N LEU A 85 -62.52 32.64 25.70
CA LEU A 85 -63.16 31.58 24.89
C LEU A 85 -64.51 31.19 25.47
N LEU A 86 -64.66 31.02 26.78
CA LEU A 86 -65.91 30.74 27.46
C LEU A 86 -66.91 31.87 27.22
N ASP A 87 -66.52 33.13 27.39
CA ASP A 87 -67.35 34.31 27.09
C ASP A 87 -67.81 34.36 25.65
N ARG A 88 -66.96 33.98 24.72
CA ARG A 88 -67.28 33.93 23.29
C ARG A 88 -68.38 32.85 23.03
N VAL A 89 -68.19 31.64 23.53
CA VAL A 89 -69.13 30.57 23.37
C VAL A 89 -70.51 30.93 24.01
N TYR A 90 -70.49 31.50 25.20
CA TYR A 90 -71.69 31.96 25.89
C TYR A 90 -72.49 33.04 25.10
N ARG A 91 -71.77 34.04 24.59
CA ARG A 91 -72.38 35.14 23.84
C ARG A 91 -72.86 34.78 22.44
N THR A 92 -72.05 33.96 21.73
CA THR A 92 -72.36 33.66 20.32
C THR A 92 -73.21 32.39 20.14
N GLY A 93 -73.27 31.53 21.16
CA GLY A 93 -73.93 30.21 21.07
C GLY A 93 -73.29 29.27 20.07
N THR A 94 -71.99 29.56 19.66
CA THR A 94 -71.24 28.73 18.74
C THR A 94 -70.22 27.89 19.54
N PRO A 95 -70.20 26.58 19.38
CA PRO A 95 -69.17 25.75 20.06
C PRO A 95 -67.75 26.12 19.67
N TYR A 96 -66.80 25.86 20.56
CA TYR A 96 -65.36 26.00 20.32
C TYR A 96 -64.66 24.70 20.68
N ALA A 97 -63.79 24.21 19.80
CA ALA A 97 -62.94 23.07 20.06
C ALA A 97 -61.45 23.47 20.02
N GLY A 98 -60.75 23.17 21.09
CA GLY A 98 -59.29 23.28 21.19
C GLY A 98 -58.69 21.88 21.05
N ARG A 99 -57.64 21.77 20.24
CA ARG A 99 -56.80 20.56 20.15
C ARG A 99 -55.40 20.88 20.60
N ASP A 100 -54.79 19.96 21.34
CA ASP A 100 -53.43 20.06 21.87
C ASP A 100 -53.20 21.44 22.58
N ALA A 101 -54.26 21.96 23.22
CA ALA A 101 -54.20 23.27 23.83
C ALA A 101 -53.29 23.26 25.05
N ARG A 102 -52.22 24.04 24.99
CA ARG A 102 -51.27 24.20 26.06
C ARG A 102 -51.90 25.01 27.19
N VAL A 103 -51.83 24.51 28.38
CA VAL A 103 -52.36 25.16 29.61
C VAL A 103 -51.28 25.07 30.71
N VAL A 104 -50.92 26.18 31.31
CA VAL A 104 -50.11 26.20 32.51
C VAL A 104 -51.03 26.25 33.72
N LEU A 105 -51.00 25.20 34.52
CA LEU A 105 -51.83 25.05 35.73
C LEU A 105 -50.99 25.32 36.96
N GLY A 106 -51.55 26.06 37.92
CA GLY A 106 -50.77 26.47 39.13
C GLY A 106 -49.97 27.74 38.91
N THR A 107 -49.30 28.23 39.96
CA THR A 107 -48.50 29.45 39.94
C THR A 107 -47.17 29.24 40.68
N GLY A 108 -46.11 29.95 40.26
CA GLY A 108 -44.80 29.87 40.89
C GLY A 108 -44.14 28.51 40.71
N ALA A 109 -43.56 27.95 41.78
CA ALA A 109 -42.85 26.68 41.78
C ALA A 109 -43.77 25.44 41.50
N ASP A 110 -45.09 25.58 41.69
CA ASP A 110 -46.06 24.52 41.49
C ASP A 110 -46.72 24.59 40.10
N ALA A 111 -46.26 25.49 39.22
CA ALA A 111 -46.77 25.60 37.87
C ALA A 111 -46.47 24.35 37.05
N ARG A 112 -47.52 23.74 36.48
CA ARG A 112 -47.45 22.54 35.62
C ARG A 112 -47.95 22.84 34.24
N GLU A 113 -47.15 22.53 33.21
CA GLU A 113 -47.62 22.52 31.83
C GLU A 113 -48.41 21.25 31.55
N ALA A 114 -49.58 21.43 30.94
CA ALA A 114 -50.45 20.32 30.50
C ALA A 114 -51.07 20.64 29.14
N PHE A 115 -51.43 19.59 28.43
CA PHE A 115 -52.10 19.71 27.12
C PHE A 115 -53.48 19.06 27.17
N PHE A 116 -54.44 19.74 26.54
CA PHE A 116 -55.81 19.28 26.54
C PHE A 116 -56.44 19.37 25.17
N ASP A 117 -57.19 18.31 24.83
CA ASP A 117 -58.20 18.37 23.80
C ASP A 117 -59.51 18.66 24.47
N PHE A 118 -60.19 19.74 24.13
CA PHE A 118 -61.45 20.09 24.77
C PHE A 118 -62.42 20.77 23.83
N THR A 119 -63.71 20.70 24.18
CA THR A 119 -64.81 21.41 23.51
C THR A 119 -65.59 22.22 24.52
N TYR A 120 -65.79 23.49 24.26
CA TYR A 120 -66.75 24.31 24.95
C TYR A 120 -68.06 24.31 24.11
N GLU A 121 -69.15 23.84 24.69
CA GLU A 121 -70.44 23.77 24.07
C GLU A 121 -71.45 24.67 24.81
N PRO A 122 -72.28 25.47 24.06
CA PRO A 122 -73.27 26.29 24.68
C PRO A 122 -74.38 25.40 25.28
N ARG A 123 -74.70 25.63 26.57
CA ARG A 123 -75.91 25.03 27.21
C ARG A 123 -77.08 25.97 26.99
N ARG A 124 -78.26 25.40 26.59
CA ARG A 124 -79.42 26.17 26.33
C ARG A 124 -80.53 25.83 27.30
N ASP A 125 -81.41 26.81 27.60
CA ASP A 125 -82.67 26.61 28.37
C ASP A 125 -83.78 26.11 27.44
N GLU A 126 -84.96 25.82 28.01
CA GLU A 126 -86.14 25.37 27.26
C GLU A 126 -86.61 26.37 26.18
N GLY A 127 -86.25 27.64 26.36
CA GLY A 127 -86.54 28.71 25.36
C GLY A 127 -85.45 28.86 24.27
N GLY A 128 -84.41 28.03 24.29
CA GLY A 128 -83.31 28.06 23.31
C GLY A 128 -82.25 29.09 23.58
N ASN A 129 -82.31 29.89 24.64
CA ASN A 129 -81.30 30.86 24.98
C ASN A 129 -80.10 30.20 25.68
N VAL A 130 -78.91 30.71 25.42
CA VAL A 130 -77.67 30.20 26.07
C VAL A 130 -77.69 30.60 27.53
N ASN A 131 -77.73 29.64 28.43
CA ASN A 131 -77.74 29.82 29.89
C ASN A 131 -76.51 29.35 30.61
N GLY A 132 -75.53 28.76 29.83
CA GLY A 132 -74.24 28.27 30.36
C GLY A 132 -73.38 27.72 29.26
N VAL A 133 -72.26 27.17 29.69
CA VAL A 133 -71.28 26.48 28.81
C VAL A 133 -70.95 25.12 29.43
N ARG A 134 -70.87 24.09 28.66
CA ARG A 134 -70.35 22.77 29.02
C ARG A 134 -68.93 22.61 28.44
N MET A 135 -68.06 22.00 29.21
CA MET A 135 -66.75 21.61 28.81
C MET A 135 -66.63 20.08 28.82
N VAL A 136 -66.22 19.53 27.71
CA VAL A 136 -65.81 18.13 27.61
C VAL A 136 -64.37 18.11 27.06
N GLY A 137 -63.52 17.35 27.70
CA GLY A 137 -62.12 17.29 27.26
C GLY A 137 -61.38 16.05 27.73
N VAL A 138 -60.16 15.90 27.29
CA VAL A 138 -59.23 14.88 27.76
C VAL A 138 -57.83 15.51 27.89
N GLU A 139 -57.09 15.08 28.89
CA GLU A 139 -55.70 15.49 29.03
C GLU A 139 -54.85 14.67 28.06
N THR A 140 -54.14 15.33 27.15
CA THR A 140 -53.29 14.72 26.11
C THR A 140 -51.80 14.85 26.44
N THR A 141 -51.45 15.36 27.62
CA THR A 141 -50.09 15.64 28.06
C THR A 141 -49.12 14.49 27.80
N ARG A 142 -49.47 13.28 28.27
CA ARG A 142 -48.64 12.07 28.08
C ARG A 142 -48.45 11.72 26.60
N THR A 143 -49.48 11.87 25.80
CA THR A 143 -49.44 11.57 24.37
C THR A 143 -48.52 12.54 23.64
N ILE A 144 -48.65 13.84 23.93
CA ILE A 144 -47.82 14.89 23.31
C ILE A 144 -46.32 14.69 23.67
N TYR A 145 -46.04 14.43 24.96
CA TYR A 145 -44.64 14.17 25.37
C TYR A 145 -44.10 12.90 24.72
N ALA A 146 -44.88 11.82 24.62
CA ALA A 146 -44.44 10.60 23.95
C ALA A 146 -44.17 10.81 22.44
N GLN A 147 -45.00 11.61 21.77
CA GLN A 147 -44.80 11.96 20.37
C GLN A 147 -43.55 12.82 20.18
N ARG A 148 -43.34 13.83 21.02
CA ARG A 148 -42.11 14.67 20.99
C ARG A 148 -40.86 13.83 21.24
N LEU A 149 -40.86 12.98 22.26
CA LEU A 149 -39.75 12.06 22.54
C LEU A 149 -39.42 11.17 21.34
N THR A 150 -40.48 10.61 20.70
CA THR A 150 -40.27 9.76 19.52
C THR A 150 -39.70 10.53 18.33
N ALA A 151 -40.15 11.78 18.13
CA ALA A 151 -39.63 12.63 17.06
C ALA A 151 -38.17 13.01 17.30
N GLU A 152 -37.81 13.43 18.51
CA GLU A 152 -36.41 13.76 18.89
C GLU A 152 -35.48 12.53 18.80
N HIS A 153 -35.93 11.40 19.34
CA HIS A 153 -35.15 10.15 19.24
C HIS A 153 -34.90 9.74 17.79
N ARG A 154 -35.93 9.89 16.92
CA ARG A 154 -35.80 9.63 15.48
C ARG A 154 -34.79 10.58 14.82
N ALA A 155 -34.85 11.88 15.14
CA ALA A 155 -33.88 12.85 14.61
C ALA A 155 -32.43 12.52 14.99
N LEU A 156 -32.22 12.12 16.23
CA LEU A 156 -30.91 11.66 16.72
C LEU A 156 -30.42 10.41 15.98
N LEU A 157 -31.28 9.42 15.78
CA LEU A 157 -30.95 8.23 15.01
C LEU A 157 -30.60 8.57 13.53
N GLU A 158 -31.30 9.56 12.95
CA GLU A 158 -30.98 10.06 11.61
C GLU A 158 -29.61 10.77 11.56
N GLN A 159 -29.27 11.57 12.59
CA GLN A 159 -27.93 12.19 12.73
C GLN A 159 -26.83 11.13 12.83
N ILE A 160 -27.04 10.12 13.68
CA ILE A 160 -26.13 8.98 13.79
C ILE A 160 -26.01 8.27 12.43
N ALA A 161 -27.11 8.07 11.72
CA ALA A 161 -27.11 7.42 10.40
C ALA A 161 -26.34 8.22 9.33
N ARG A 162 -26.41 9.56 9.39
CA ARG A 162 -25.70 10.47 8.46
C ARG A 162 -24.25 10.76 8.85
N GLN A 163 -23.71 10.08 9.87
CA GLN A 163 -22.35 10.24 10.34
C GLN A 163 -22.02 11.67 10.84
N ALA A 164 -22.98 12.32 11.49
CA ALA A 164 -22.72 13.59 12.17
C ALA A 164 -21.57 13.42 13.18
N PRO A 165 -20.75 14.46 13.44
CA PRO A 165 -19.71 14.44 14.44
C PRO A 165 -20.26 14.01 15.81
N LEU A 166 -19.48 13.18 16.53
CA LEU A 166 -19.96 12.61 17.81
C LEU A 166 -20.39 13.70 18.79
N HIS A 167 -19.62 14.78 18.93
CA HIS A 167 -19.92 15.86 19.87
C HIS A 167 -21.25 16.56 19.52
N GLU A 168 -21.52 16.83 18.24
CA GLU A 168 -22.80 17.41 17.79
C GLU A 168 -23.99 16.51 18.10
N THR A 169 -23.83 15.19 17.92
CA THR A 169 -24.86 14.21 18.24
C THR A 169 -25.14 14.14 19.75
N LEU A 170 -24.08 14.12 20.58
CA LEU A 170 -24.22 14.07 22.03
C LEU A 170 -24.78 15.38 22.60
N GLU A 171 -24.36 16.53 22.04
CA GLU A 171 -24.87 17.83 22.44
C GLU A 171 -26.34 18.01 22.06
N GLY A 172 -26.70 17.67 20.83
CA GLY A 172 -28.11 17.67 20.38
C GLY A 172 -28.98 16.74 21.21
N MET A 173 -28.44 15.58 21.63
CA MET A 173 -29.14 14.67 22.54
C MET A 173 -29.35 15.26 23.93
N ALA A 174 -28.34 15.90 24.51
CA ALA A 174 -28.45 16.54 25.80
C ALA A 174 -29.47 17.69 25.77
N GLN A 175 -29.43 18.54 24.75
CA GLN A 175 -30.37 19.64 24.54
C GLN A 175 -31.82 19.12 24.40
N ALA A 176 -32.03 18.07 23.58
CA ALA A 176 -33.37 17.51 23.41
C ALA A 176 -34.00 17.02 24.73
N ILE A 177 -33.17 16.46 25.63
CA ILE A 177 -33.66 16.00 26.95
C ILE A 177 -33.99 17.20 27.86
N GLU A 178 -33.13 18.21 27.88
CA GLU A 178 -33.35 19.44 28.67
C GLU A 178 -34.62 20.16 28.22
N GLU A 179 -34.93 20.16 26.90
CA GLU A 179 -36.17 20.69 26.35
C GLU A 179 -37.41 19.85 26.69
N LEU A 180 -37.25 18.50 26.69
CA LEU A 180 -38.35 17.58 27.06
C LEU A 180 -38.64 17.56 28.57
N SER A 181 -37.66 17.89 29.40
CA SER A 181 -37.76 17.81 30.86
C SER A 181 -37.31 19.12 31.50
N PRO A 182 -38.21 20.13 31.59
CA PRO A 182 -37.84 21.43 32.14
C PRO A 182 -37.24 21.34 33.57
N GLY A 183 -36.09 22.02 33.75
CA GLY A 183 -35.39 22.01 35.05
C GLY A 183 -34.40 20.85 35.23
N VAL A 184 -34.22 20.03 34.20
CA VAL A 184 -33.15 19.02 34.11
C VAL A 184 -31.97 19.62 33.37
N LEU A 185 -30.75 19.37 33.86
CA LEU A 185 -29.50 19.64 33.19
C LEU A 185 -28.85 18.29 32.85
N VAL A 186 -28.20 18.18 31.69
CA VAL A 186 -27.68 16.92 31.21
C VAL A 186 -26.19 16.97 30.99
N SER A 187 -25.47 15.90 31.36
CA SER A 187 -24.10 15.70 30.88
C SER A 187 -23.89 14.31 30.33
N VAL A 188 -23.05 14.23 29.31
CA VAL A 188 -22.50 12.99 28.78
C VAL A 188 -21.00 13.03 28.95
N LEU A 189 -20.46 12.05 29.67
CA LEU A 189 -19.03 11.85 29.80
C LEU A 189 -18.63 10.60 29.04
N LEU A 190 -17.50 10.66 28.33
CA LEU A 190 -16.95 9.58 27.52
C LEU A 190 -15.85 8.84 28.28
N ALA A 191 -15.91 7.52 28.32
CA ALA A 191 -14.82 6.73 28.87
C ALA A 191 -13.63 6.74 27.91
N ASP A 192 -12.40 6.90 28.48
CA ASP A 192 -11.17 6.72 27.74
C ASP A 192 -10.98 5.26 27.30
N GLU A 193 -9.90 4.98 26.57
CA GLU A 193 -9.69 3.66 25.96
C GLU A 193 -9.56 2.53 27.00
N ASP A 194 -9.00 2.83 28.16
CA ASP A 194 -8.82 1.86 29.25
C ASP A 194 -10.03 1.82 30.23
N GLY A 195 -11.02 2.67 30.03
CA GLY A 195 -12.22 2.77 30.86
C GLY A 195 -12.00 3.27 32.29
N ARG A 196 -10.84 3.88 32.54
CA ARG A 196 -10.46 4.33 33.89
C ARG A 196 -10.83 5.77 34.20
N ARG A 197 -10.99 6.58 33.19
CA ARG A 197 -11.34 8.00 33.31
C ARG A 197 -12.51 8.36 32.43
N LEU A 198 -13.24 9.36 32.87
CA LEU A 198 -14.34 9.94 32.13
C LEU A 198 -13.94 11.32 31.60
N ARG A 199 -14.09 11.54 30.30
CA ARG A 199 -13.80 12.79 29.63
C ARG A 199 -15.06 13.51 29.24
N HIS A 200 -15.01 14.83 29.18
CA HIS A 200 -16.15 15.64 28.71
C HIS A 200 -16.58 15.23 27.29
N GLY A 201 -17.87 14.95 27.13
CA GLY A 201 -18.51 14.65 25.84
C GLY A 201 -19.48 15.72 25.42
N ALA A 202 -20.51 16.01 26.26
CA ALA A 202 -21.47 17.08 26.06
C ALA A 202 -22.12 17.48 27.39
N ALA A 203 -22.38 18.77 27.58
CA ALA A 203 -23.12 19.29 28.72
C ALA A 203 -23.56 20.76 28.43
N PRO A 204 -24.57 20.96 27.58
CA PRO A 204 -24.89 22.28 26.99
C PRO A 204 -25.26 23.34 28.05
N SER A 205 -25.97 22.97 29.10
CA SER A 205 -26.49 23.91 30.10
C SER A 205 -25.72 23.93 31.42
N LEU A 206 -24.73 23.03 31.61
CA LEU A 206 -23.89 23.07 32.80
C LEU A 206 -22.82 24.16 32.68
N PRO A 207 -22.47 24.84 33.78
CA PRO A 207 -21.42 25.87 33.79
C PRO A 207 -20.06 25.34 33.32
N ALA A 208 -19.32 26.13 32.53
CA ALA A 208 -18.00 25.73 32.00
C ALA A 208 -17.01 25.31 33.10
N PHE A 209 -16.98 26.05 34.25
CA PHE A 209 -16.10 25.70 35.38
C PHE A 209 -16.40 24.31 35.96
N TYR A 210 -17.68 23.87 35.90
CA TYR A 210 -18.09 22.54 36.36
C TYR A 210 -17.60 21.48 35.38
N ASN A 211 -17.83 21.68 34.08
CA ASN A 211 -17.38 20.78 33.04
C ASN A 211 -15.86 20.59 33.04
N GLU A 212 -15.10 21.68 33.23
CA GLU A 212 -13.64 21.62 33.39
C GLU A 212 -13.18 20.83 34.61
N ALA A 213 -13.88 21.00 35.72
CA ALA A 213 -13.54 20.33 36.99
C ALA A 213 -13.80 18.81 36.97
N ILE A 214 -14.82 18.37 36.22
CA ILE A 214 -15.16 16.94 36.10
C ILE A 214 -14.49 16.27 34.89
N ASP A 215 -13.77 17.01 34.04
CA ASP A 215 -13.06 16.40 32.92
C ASP A 215 -11.87 15.55 33.41
N GLY A 216 -11.91 14.27 33.09
CA GLY A 216 -10.87 13.32 33.51
C GLY A 216 -11.07 12.72 34.89
N ILE A 217 -12.28 12.83 35.49
CA ILE A 217 -12.58 12.13 36.76
C ILE A 217 -12.41 10.62 36.60
N ALA A 218 -12.05 9.97 37.74
CA ALA A 218 -11.87 8.52 37.73
C ALA A 218 -13.21 7.78 37.68
N ALA A 219 -13.24 6.66 36.95
CA ALA A 219 -14.30 5.67 37.06
C ALA A 219 -14.07 4.85 38.34
N GLY A 220 -14.56 5.34 39.49
CA GLY A 220 -14.29 4.78 40.79
C GLY A 220 -15.47 4.89 41.74
N GLU A 221 -15.51 4.01 42.72
CA GLU A 221 -16.49 4.04 43.81
C GLU A 221 -16.34 5.33 44.60
N GLY A 222 -17.45 6.04 44.85
CA GLY A 222 -17.45 7.29 45.62
C GLY A 222 -17.00 8.53 44.82
N VAL A 223 -16.80 8.44 43.55
CA VAL A 223 -16.39 9.56 42.67
C VAL A 223 -17.62 10.20 42.04
N GLY A 224 -18.45 10.84 42.83
CA GLY A 224 -19.74 11.39 42.40
C GLY A 224 -20.65 10.29 41.80
N SER A 225 -21.80 10.71 41.26
CA SER A 225 -22.73 9.76 40.61
C SER A 225 -22.13 9.15 39.32
N CYS A 226 -21.44 9.94 38.50
CA CYS A 226 -20.90 9.50 37.22
C CYS A 226 -19.73 8.50 37.37
N GLY A 227 -18.75 8.80 38.22
CA GLY A 227 -17.62 7.90 38.48
C GLY A 227 -18.07 6.58 39.08
N THR A 228 -19.03 6.64 40.04
CA THR A 228 -19.61 5.47 40.70
C THR A 228 -20.44 4.62 39.72
N ALA A 229 -21.26 5.24 38.85
CA ALA A 229 -22.02 4.53 37.84
C ALA A 229 -21.11 3.85 36.83
N ALA A 230 -20.04 4.52 36.38
CA ALA A 230 -19.03 3.95 35.52
C ALA A 230 -18.33 2.73 36.14
N HIS A 231 -17.98 2.82 37.43
CA HIS A 231 -17.35 1.74 38.16
C HIS A 231 -18.27 0.53 38.33
N ARG A 232 -19.51 0.77 38.79
CA ARG A 232 -20.52 -0.28 39.02
C ARG A 232 -21.14 -0.86 37.80
N ARG A 233 -21.08 -0.13 36.68
CA ARG A 233 -21.79 -0.44 35.43
C ARG A 233 -23.30 -0.60 35.63
N SER A 234 -23.86 0.16 36.55
CA SER A 234 -25.28 0.23 36.90
C SER A 234 -25.65 1.65 37.24
N PRO A 235 -26.92 2.04 37.08
CA PRO A 235 -27.39 3.38 37.40
C PRO A 235 -27.14 3.72 38.88
N VAL A 236 -26.72 4.96 39.12
CA VAL A 236 -26.52 5.54 40.45
C VAL A 236 -27.42 6.74 40.61
N ILE A 237 -28.30 6.69 41.59
CA ILE A 237 -29.30 7.72 41.89
C ILE A 237 -28.91 8.40 43.18
N VAL A 238 -28.62 9.68 43.11
CA VAL A 238 -28.38 10.55 44.27
C VAL A 238 -29.49 11.59 44.28
N SER A 239 -30.44 11.40 45.18
CA SER A 239 -31.64 12.26 45.33
C SER A 239 -31.36 13.54 46.08
N ASP A 240 -30.29 13.59 46.91
CA ASP A 240 -29.84 14.77 47.63
C ASP A 240 -28.30 14.77 47.73
N ILE A 241 -27.66 15.60 46.90
CA ILE A 241 -26.19 15.76 46.82
C ILE A 241 -25.61 16.26 48.17
N ALA A 242 -26.38 17.09 48.92
CA ALA A 242 -25.88 17.66 50.16
C ALA A 242 -25.59 16.61 51.25
N THR A 243 -26.29 15.49 51.20
CA THR A 243 -26.20 14.45 52.24
C THR A 243 -25.60 13.14 51.76
N ASP A 244 -25.47 12.92 50.44
CA ASP A 244 -24.98 11.67 49.86
C ASP A 244 -23.44 11.56 49.94
N PRO A 245 -22.88 10.44 50.44
CA PRO A 245 -21.46 10.25 50.59
C PRO A 245 -20.68 10.15 49.28
N PHE A 246 -21.30 9.79 48.17
CA PHE A 246 -20.63 9.76 46.87
C PHE A 246 -20.18 11.14 46.38
N TRP A 247 -20.72 12.22 46.98
CA TRP A 247 -20.45 13.59 46.64
C TRP A 247 -19.56 14.34 47.65
N ASP A 248 -18.97 13.65 48.62
CA ASP A 248 -18.18 14.29 49.68
C ASP A 248 -17.10 15.22 49.11
N ASP A 249 -16.37 14.78 48.12
CA ASP A 249 -15.30 15.56 47.47
C ASP A 249 -15.85 16.57 46.42
N PHE A 250 -17.12 16.49 46.06
CA PHE A 250 -17.72 17.28 44.99
C PHE A 250 -18.84 18.21 45.45
N ARG A 251 -19.21 18.22 46.77
CA ARG A 251 -20.31 19.04 47.27
C ARG A 251 -20.13 20.53 47.04
N GLU A 252 -18.94 21.05 47.25
CA GLU A 252 -18.63 22.47 47.03
C GLU A 252 -18.77 22.83 45.56
N LEU A 253 -18.29 21.97 44.68
CA LEU A 253 -18.41 22.14 43.23
C LEU A 253 -19.87 22.13 42.79
N ALA A 254 -20.67 21.17 43.29
CA ALA A 254 -22.10 21.06 42.98
C ALA A 254 -22.89 22.28 43.49
N GLY A 255 -22.59 22.74 44.71
CA GLY A 255 -23.22 23.94 45.29
C GLY A 255 -22.94 25.21 44.50
N ARG A 256 -21.75 25.36 43.95
CA ARG A 256 -21.41 26.49 43.04
C ARG A 256 -22.14 26.41 41.70
N ALA A 257 -22.51 25.20 41.27
CA ALA A 257 -23.25 24.96 40.03
C ALA A 257 -24.77 24.87 40.26
N ASP A 258 -25.25 25.14 41.50
CA ASP A 258 -26.66 25.04 41.89
C ASP A 258 -27.28 23.66 41.62
N LEU A 259 -26.51 22.59 41.88
CA LEU A 259 -26.93 21.20 41.68
C LEU A 259 -27.27 20.55 43.04
N ALA A 260 -28.49 19.97 43.12
CA ALA A 260 -29.01 19.37 44.34
C ALA A 260 -29.31 17.87 44.22
N ALA A 261 -29.54 17.34 43.05
CA ALA A 261 -29.66 15.90 42.77
C ALA A 261 -28.96 15.52 41.47
N CYS A 262 -28.53 14.25 41.39
CA CYS A 262 -27.86 13.74 40.19
C CYS A 262 -28.14 12.24 39.97
N TRP A 263 -28.68 11.89 38.86
CA TRP A 263 -28.91 10.51 38.42
C TRP A 263 -28.01 10.18 37.28
N SER A 264 -27.13 9.20 37.43
CA SER A 264 -26.17 8.82 36.38
C SER A 264 -26.41 7.40 35.92
N THR A 265 -26.55 7.22 34.64
CA THR A 265 -26.73 5.94 33.93
C THR A 265 -25.46 5.64 33.15
N PRO A 266 -24.84 4.44 33.28
CA PRO A 266 -23.68 4.09 32.50
C PRO A 266 -24.07 3.85 31.03
N ILE A 267 -23.28 4.35 30.12
CA ILE A 267 -23.38 4.07 28.70
C ILE A 267 -22.53 2.83 28.43
N LEU A 268 -23.18 1.74 28.07
CA LEU A 268 -22.54 0.46 27.83
C LEU A 268 -22.60 0.08 26.36
N GLY A 269 -21.51 -0.48 25.85
CA GLY A 269 -21.48 -1.13 24.54
C GLY A 269 -22.25 -2.45 24.55
N ARG A 270 -22.48 -3.01 23.39
CA ARG A 270 -23.18 -4.30 23.22
C ARG A 270 -22.49 -5.47 23.91
N ASP A 271 -21.18 -5.39 24.06
CA ASP A 271 -20.33 -6.35 24.77
C ASP A 271 -20.21 -6.07 26.29
N GLY A 272 -20.91 -5.05 26.81
CA GLY A 272 -20.85 -4.61 28.18
C GLY A 272 -19.62 -3.73 28.52
N THR A 273 -18.83 -3.30 27.50
CA THR A 273 -17.74 -2.33 27.71
C THR A 273 -18.30 -0.99 28.14
N LEU A 274 -17.62 -0.32 29.07
CA LEU A 274 -17.98 1.04 29.45
C LEU A 274 -17.59 2.02 28.31
N LEU A 275 -18.56 2.74 27.81
CA LEU A 275 -18.40 3.77 26.80
C LEU A 275 -18.43 5.17 27.36
N GLY A 276 -19.10 5.34 28.51
CA GLY A 276 -19.27 6.62 29.16
C GLY A 276 -20.36 6.60 30.24
N THR A 277 -20.82 7.78 30.63
CA THR A 277 -21.97 7.96 31.51
C THR A 277 -22.87 9.07 31.01
N PHE A 278 -24.15 8.88 31.20
CA PHE A 278 -25.19 9.86 30.94
C PHE A 278 -25.77 10.30 32.29
N ALA A 279 -25.76 11.60 32.59
CA ALA A 279 -26.24 12.10 33.87
C ALA A 279 -27.29 13.20 33.69
N MET A 280 -28.32 13.13 34.57
CA MET A 280 -29.36 14.13 34.72
C MET A 280 -29.20 14.80 36.06
N TYR A 281 -29.13 16.12 36.09
CA TYR A 281 -29.00 16.93 37.32
C TYR A 281 -30.26 17.75 37.55
N HIS A 282 -30.54 18.02 38.83
CA HIS A 282 -31.62 18.88 39.24
C HIS A 282 -31.14 19.91 40.24
N THR A 283 -31.76 21.10 40.25
CA THR A 283 -31.48 22.20 41.18
C THR A 283 -32.21 22.07 42.52
N THR A 284 -33.07 21.05 42.66
CA THR A 284 -33.75 20.70 43.94
C THR A 284 -33.60 19.20 44.22
N PRO A 285 -33.55 18.78 45.47
CA PRO A 285 -33.58 17.37 45.80
C PRO A 285 -34.78 16.67 45.24
N ARG A 286 -34.57 15.55 44.56
CA ARG A 286 -35.63 14.83 43.81
C ARG A 286 -35.30 13.37 43.60
N GLU A 287 -36.30 12.48 43.72
CA GLU A 287 -36.22 11.09 43.29
C GLU A 287 -36.76 10.92 41.88
N PRO A 288 -36.13 10.04 41.06
CA PRO A 288 -36.63 9.78 39.68
C PRO A 288 -37.92 8.97 39.69
N GLY A 289 -38.85 9.37 38.82
CA GLY A 289 -40.01 8.54 38.50
C GLY A 289 -39.66 7.47 37.44
N GLU A 290 -40.59 6.55 37.20
CA GLU A 290 -40.44 5.51 36.16
C GLU A 290 -40.15 6.12 34.78
N ALA A 291 -40.78 7.25 34.45
CA ALA A 291 -40.57 7.94 33.15
C ALA A 291 -39.18 8.54 33.02
N ASP A 292 -38.61 9.08 34.14
CA ASP A 292 -37.27 9.65 34.17
C ASP A 292 -36.22 8.55 33.93
N LEU A 293 -36.38 7.38 34.54
CA LEU A 293 -35.49 6.22 34.38
C LEU A 293 -35.57 5.64 32.96
N ALA A 294 -36.77 5.53 32.42
CA ALA A 294 -36.99 5.04 31.05
C ALA A 294 -36.34 5.99 30.01
N LEU A 295 -36.47 7.31 30.26
CA LEU A 295 -35.84 8.32 29.41
C LEU A 295 -34.31 8.17 29.44
N ALA A 296 -33.71 8.08 30.63
CA ALA A 296 -32.28 7.91 30.81
C ALA A 296 -31.75 6.65 30.10
N ASP A 297 -32.49 5.54 30.17
CA ASP A 297 -32.09 4.28 29.54
C ASP A 297 -32.10 4.37 28.00
N VAL A 298 -33.15 4.95 27.42
CA VAL A 298 -33.26 5.13 25.95
C VAL A 298 -32.12 6.02 25.43
N PHE A 299 -31.82 7.11 26.12
CA PHE A 299 -30.79 8.03 25.66
C PHE A 299 -29.38 7.50 25.93
N ALA A 300 -29.15 6.81 27.05
CA ALA A 300 -27.88 6.11 27.28
C ALA A 300 -27.61 5.05 26.21
N GLY A 301 -28.64 4.28 25.81
CA GLY A 301 -28.55 3.33 24.70
C GLY A 301 -28.24 4.00 23.35
N THR A 302 -28.90 5.15 23.09
CA THR A 302 -28.65 5.91 21.85
C THR A 302 -27.26 6.52 21.82
N ALA A 303 -26.77 7.05 22.95
CA ALA A 303 -25.40 7.53 23.10
C ALA A 303 -24.37 6.38 22.88
N GLY A 304 -24.67 5.20 23.42
CA GLY A 304 -23.86 4.00 23.20
C GLY A 304 -23.69 3.68 21.73
N LEU A 305 -24.80 3.68 20.98
CA LEU A 305 -24.77 3.45 19.53
C LEU A 305 -23.93 4.51 18.79
N ALA A 306 -24.07 5.79 19.14
CA ALA A 306 -23.30 6.87 18.53
C ALA A 306 -21.79 6.71 18.81
N ILE A 307 -21.41 6.40 20.04
CA ILE A 307 -20.03 6.23 20.46
C ILE A 307 -19.41 4.99 19.78
N GLU A 308 -20.07 3.83 19.81
CA GLU A 308 -19.60 2.60 19.13
C GLU A 308 -19.36 2.85 17.65
N ARG A 309 -20.31 3.49 16.98
CA ARG A 309 -20.19 3.80 15.56
C ARG A 309 -19.00 4.73 15.28
N HIS A 310 -18.86 5.78 16.06
CA HIS A 310 -17.73 6.71 15.91
C HIS A 310 -16.38 6.01 16.12
N ARG A 311 -16.26 5.15 17.14
CA ARG A 311 -15.05 4.34 17.38
C ARG A 311 -14.75 3.39 16.24
N ALA A 312 -15.76 2.69 15.73
CA ALA A 312 -15.62 1.79 14.59
C ALA A 312 -15.16 2.52 13.32
N GLU A 313 -15.72 3.69 13.03
CA GLU A 313 -15.33 4.50 11.87
C GLU A 313 -13.89 5.01 11.99
N ARG A 314 -13.48 5.49 13.16
CA ARG A 314 -12.08 5.89 13.39
C ARG A 314 -11.12 4.72 13.24
N ALA A 315 -11.47 3.55 13.75
CA ALA A 315 -10.65 2.35 13.60
C ALA A 315 -10.53 1.92 12.14
N ARG A 316 -11.64 2.03 11.36
CA ARG A 316 -11.66 1.75 9.91
C ARG A 316 -10.74 2.70 9.15
N LEU A 317 -10.87 4.01 9.37
CA LEU A 317 -10.03 5.02 8.71
C LEU A 317 -8.54 4.85 9.05
N ALA A 318 -8.24 4.53 10.32
CA ALA A 318 -6.86 4.25 10.73
C ALA A 318 -6.30 2.97 10.11
N ALA A 319 -7.16 1.95 9.90
CA ALA A 319 -6.76 0.72 9.21
C ALA A 319 -6.51 0.96 7.71
N GLU A 320 -7.41 1.71 7.04
CA GLU A 320 -7.26 2.10 5.64
C GLU A 320 -5.99 2.95 5.40
N ALA A 321 -5.70 3.88 6.30
CA ALA A 321 -4.49 4.69 6.22
C ALA A 321 -3.22 3.83 6.35
N ARG A 322 -3.23 2.86 7.29
CA ARG A 322 -2.10 1.91 7.44
C ARG A 322 -1.95 0.99 6.23
N GLU A 323 -3.07 0.47 5.70
CA GLU A 323 -3.04 -0.38 4.50
C GLU A 323 -2.52 0.39 3.28
N LYS A 324 -2.96 1.65 3.11
CA LYS A 324 -2.46 2.52 2.04
C LYS A 324 -0.96 2.76 2.18
N ALA A 325 -0.47 3.12 3.36
CA ALA A 325 0.95 3.32 3.61
C ALA A 325 1.76 2.05 3.28
N ALA A 326 1.31 0.88 3.73
CA ALA A 326 1.98 -0.39 3.42
C ALA A 326 2.00 -0.73 1.92
N ARG A 327 0.93 -0.38 1.18
CA ARG A 327 0.91 -0.53 -0.29
C ARG A 327 1.89 0.41 -0.98
N ASP A 328 1.96 1.66 -0.55
CA ASP A 328 2.85 2.67 -1.12
C ASP A 328 4.32 2.25 -0.90
N ASP A 329 4.65 1.74 0.29
CA ASP A 329 5.97 1.17 0.61
C ASP A 329 6.32 -0.01 -0.28
N LEU A 330 5.39 -0.97 -0.42
CA LEU A 330 5.61 -2.15 -1.27
C LEU A 330 5.83 -1.75 -2.73
N ALA A 331 5.03 -0.82 -3.24
CA ALA A 331 5.18 -0.30 -4.60
C ALA A 331 6.53 0.41 -4.80
N PHE A 332 6.98 1.18 -3.80
CA PHE A 332 8.30 1.80 -3.80
C PHE A 332 9.43 0.76 -3.83
N LEU A 333 9.38 -0.25 -2.95
CA LEU A 333 10.38 -1.32 -2.88
C LEU A 333 10.42 -2.20 -4.13
N LEU A 334 9.28 -2.41 -4.80
CA LEU A 334 9.23 -3.12 -6.08
C LEU A 334 9.90 -2.32 -7.20
N ARG A 335 9.60 -1.02 -7.32
CA ARG A 335 10.30 -0.14 -8.28
C ARG A 335 11.80 -0.10 -8.00
N ALA A 336 12.18 0.00 -6.74
CA ALA A 336 13.58 -0.03 -6.33
C ALA A 336 14.27 -1.34 -6.75
N SER A 337 13.65 -2.50 -6.52
CA SER A 337 14.20 -3.80 -6.93
C SER A 337 14.41 -3.89 -8.44
N THR A 338 13.46 -3.39 -9.23
CA THR A 338 13.58 -3.37 -10.70
C THR A 338 14.73 -2.45 -11.14
N ALA A 339 14.80 -1.24 -10.59
CA ALA A 339 15.84 -0.28 -10.95
C ALA A 339 17.25 -0.75 -10.53
N LEU A 340 17.39 -1.34 -9.34
CA LEU A 340 18.66 -1.88 -8.85
C LEU A 340 19.14 -3.12 -9.62
N GLY A 341 18.22 -3.88 -10.24
CA GLY A 341 18.54 -5.05 -11.05
C GLY A 341 18.69 -4.78 -12.55
N ALA A 342 18.45 -3.55 -13.00
CA ALA A 342 18.43 -3.21 -14.43
C ALA A 342 19.84 -3.16 -15.07
N ASP A 343 20.88 -2.93 -14.28
CA ASP A 343 22.25 -2.80 -14.75
C ASP A 343 23.16 -3.84 -14.10
N LEU A 344 24.12 -4.33 -14.87
CA LEU A 344 25.15 -5.29 -14.43
C LEU A 344 26.47 -4.59 -14.02
N ASP A 345 26.51 -3.26 -14.04
CA ASP A 345 27.60 -2.48 -13.46
C ASP A 345 27.30 -2.16 -11.98
N PRO A 346 28.16 -2.63 -11.04
CA PRO A 346 28.00 -2.32 -9.62
C PRO A 346 27.91 -0.82 -9.31
N THR A 347 28.61 0.01 -10.08
CA THR A 347 28.63 1.47 -9.88
C THR A 347 27.29 2.10 -10.30
N GLN A 348 26.70 1.64 -11.40
CA GLN A 348 25.38 2.09 -11.84
C GLN A 348 24.28 1.66 -10.87
N THR A 349 24.35 0.42 -10.34
CA THR A 349 23.45 -0.05 -9.29
C THR A 349 23.47 0.88 -8.07
N LEU A 350 24.64 1.30 -7.61
CA LEU A 350 24.76 2.21 -6.46
C LEU A 350 24.32 3.65 -6.77
N ARG A 351 24.45 4.11 -8.00
CA ARG A 351 23.88 5.39 -8.46
C ARG A 351 22.36 5.34 -8.48
N ALA A 352 21.79 4.28 -9.04
CA ALA A 352 20.34 4.06 -9.01
C ALA A 352 19.78 4.02 -7.58
N LEU A 353 20.51 3.45 -6.62
CA LEU A 353 20.15 3.48 -5.21
C LEU A 353 20.03 4.91 -4.69
N ALA A 354 21.03 5.76 -4.95
CA ALA A 354 21.02 7.16 -4.50
C ALA A 354 19.84 7.94 -5.12
N ASP A 355 19.61 7.78 -6.42
CA ASP A 355 18.55 8.46 -7.15
C ASP A 355 17.14 8.01 -6.70
N LEU A 356 16.99 6.76 -6.28
CA LEU A 356 15.74 6.23 -5.70
C LEU A 356 15.42 6.87 -4.34
N CYS A 357 16.44 7.19 -3.54
CA CYS A 357 16.26 7.77 -2.21
C CYS A 357 15.84 9.24 -2.25
N VAL A 358 16.12 9.98 -3.31
CA VAL A 358 15.82 11.41 -3.44
C VAL A 358 14.77 11.64 -4.52
N PRO A 359 13.66 12.30 -4.23
CA PRO A 359 13.25 12.88 -2.95
C PRO A 359 12.46 11.93 -2.04
N ALA A 360 12.35 10.65 -2.39
CA ALA A 360 11.40 9.71 -1.81
C ALA A 360 11.57 9.47 -0.29
N LEU A 361 12.82 9.38 0.19
CA LEU A 361 13.15 9.14 1.60
C LEU A 361 13.84 10.33 2.24
N ALA A 362 14.65 11.07 1.50
CA ALA A 362 15.40 12.18 2.03
C ALA A 362 15.64 13.25 0.96
N PRO A 363 15.86 14.51 1.33
CA PRO A 363 16.27 15.54 0.39
C PRO A 363 17.66 15.33 -0.18
N LEU A 364 18.58 14.68 0.53
CA LEU A 364 19.94 14.42 0.09
C LEU A 364 20.35 12.98 0.39
N CYS A 365 21.12 12.38 -0.51
CA CYS A 365 21.63 11.01 -0.35
C CYS A 365 23.06 10.88 -0.86
N ALA A 366 23.86 10.08 -0.13
CA ALA A 366 25.21 9.71 -0.54
C ALA A 366 25.43 8.20 -0.38
N VAL A 367 26.22 7.60 -1.29
CA VAL A 367 26.64 6.20 -1.21
C VAL A 367 28.15 6.15 -1.25
N ASP A 368 28.72 5.56 -0.21
CA ASP A 368 30.16 5.42 -0.03
C ASP A 368 30.57 3.95 -0.02
N VAL A 369 31.62 3.57 -0.74
CA VAL A 369 32.17 2.21 -0.77
C VAL A 369 33.56 2.17 -0.16
N VAL A 370 33.96 0.99 0.34
CA VAL A 370 35.34 0.73 0.77
C VAL A 370 36.08 -0.04 -0.32
N GLU A 371 37.13 0.55 -0.85
CA GLU A 371 38.02 -0.07 -1.82
C GLU A 371 39.48 0.05 -1.33
N GLN A 372 40.16 -1.06 -1.15
CA GLN A 372 41.54 -1.13 -0.70
C GLN A 372 41.82 -0.32 0.60
N GLY A 373 40.88 -0.37 1.56
CA GLY A 373 40.98 0.34 2.83
C GLY A 373 40.75 1.85 2.77
N ARG A 374 40.25 2.37 1.64
CA ARG A 374 39.87 3.78 1.49
C ARG A 374 38.38 3.91 1.20
N VAL A 375 37.74 4.93 1.78
CA VAL A 375 36.36 5.28 1.46
C VAL A 375 36.34 6.10 0.17
N ARG A 376 35.47 5.67 -0.75
CA ARG A 376 35.24 6.38 -2.00
C ARG A 376 33.77 6.65 -2.17
N ARG A 377 33.40 7.91 -2.39
CA ARG A 377 32.02 8.27 -2.75
C ARG A 377 31.73 7.86 -4.19
N VAL A 378 30.74 7.01 -4.38
CA VAL A 378 30.38 6.48 -5.72
C VAL A 378 29.09 7.08 -6.27
N ALA A 379 28.20 7.54 -5.40
CA ALA A 379 26.98 8.16 -5.83
C ALA A 379 26.52 9.26 -4.85
N THR A 380 25.89 10.30 -5.40
CA THR A 380 25.21 11.36 -4.65
C THR A 380 23.93 11.74 -5.37
N ALA A 381 22.85 11.97 -4.62
CA ALA A 381 21.61 12.50 -5.13
C ALA A 381 21.18 13.72 -4.31
N ALA A 382 20.69 14.74 -4.98
CA ALA A 382 20.23 15.99 -4.41
C ALA A 382 19.26 16.69 -5.39
N PRO A 383 18.38 17.59 -4.91
CA PRO A 383 17.43 18.31 -5.76
C PRO A 383 18.12 19.19 -6.82
N THR A 384 19.26 19.78 -6.48
CA THR A 384 19.99 20.69 -7.39
C THR A 384 21.38 20.16 -7.73
N ALA A 385 21.90 20.55 -8.90
CA ALA A 385 23.27 20.21 -9.31
C ALA A 385 24.32 20.80 -8.37
N ALA A 386 24.09 21.98 -7.80
CA ALA A 386 24.99 22.63 -6.86
C ALA A 386 25.09 21.86 -5.54
N GLU A 387 23.97 21.44 -4.96
CA GLU A 387 23.93 20.62 -3.75
C GLU A 387 24.57 19.25 -3.99
N ARG A 388 24.33 18.64 -5.15
CA ARG A 388 24.94 17.37 -5.54
C ARG A 388 26.47 17.50 -5.64
N ALA A 389 26.97 18.57 -6.25
CA ALA A 389 28.41 18.83 -6.37
C ALA A 389 29.04 19.07 -4.99
N LEU A 390 28.39 19.82 -4.12
CA LEU A 390 28.85 20.07 -2.76
C LEU A 390 28.88 18.78 -1.94
N LEU A 391 27.84 17.97 -2.03
CA LEU A 391 27.78 16.66 -1.36
C LEU A 391 28.87 15.70 -1.89
N ALA A 392 29.14 15.71 -3.19
CA ALA A 392 30.18 14.90 -3.81
C ALA A 392 31.61 15.30 -3.41
N SER A 393 31.82 16.58 -3.09
CA SER A 393 33.14 17.08 -2.67
C SER A 393 33.56 16.69 -1.24
N HIS A 394 32.57 16.30 -0.41
CA HIS A 394 32.79 15.86 0.97
C HIS A 394 32.90 14.34 1.04
N ILE A 395 34.13 13.83 1.14
CA ILE A 395 34.38 12.40 1.28
C ILE A 395 34.76 12.10 2.74
N PRO A 396 34.06 11.13 3.39
CA PRO A 396 34.38 10.71 4.76
C PRO A 396 35.79 10.17 4.89
N VAL A 397 36.40 10.38 6.04
CA VAL A 397 37.74 9.82 6.36
C VAL A 397 37.53 8.50 7.09
N TYR A 398 38.07 7.39 6.57
CA TYR A 398 37.81 6.04 7.05
C TYR A 398 38.17 5.81 8.54
N ASP A 399 39.22 6.43 9.05
CA ASP A 399 39.70 6.24 10.45
C ASP A 399 39.27 7.37 11.40
N ALA A 400 38.35 8.23 11.00
CA ALA A 400 37.89 9.33 11.86
C ALA A 400 36.78 8.86 12.81
N ASP A 401 37.03 8.85 14.10
CA ASP A 401 36.06 8.50 15.14
C ASP A 401 34.79 9.38 15.11
N ASP A 402 34.90 10.57 14.54
CA ASP A 402 33.78 11.53 14.42
C ASP A 402 32.92 11.35 13.16
N ASP A 403 33.28 10.44 12.24
CA ASP A 403 32.55 10.25 11.00
C ASP A 403 31.57 9.06 11.09
N ALA A 404 30.27 9.32 10.82
CA ALA A 404 29.22 8.31 10.86
C ALA A 404 29.46 7.18 9.88
N VAL A 405 29.97 7.48 8.67
CA VAL A 405 30.26 6.48 7.64
C VAL A 405 31.36 5.54 8.13
N ALA A 406 32.44 6.08 8.75
CA ALA A 406 33.53 5.28 9.32
C ALA A 406 33.03 4.34 10.43
N ARG A 407 32.18 4.83 11.34
CA ARG A 407 31.58 4.01 12.40
C ARG A 407 30.68 2.91 11.86
N VAL A 408 29.79 3.24 10.93
CA VAL A 408 28.88 2.25 10.29
C VAL A 408 29.66 1.21 9.50
N LEU A 409 30.72 1.59 8.79
CA LEU A 409 31.61 0.66 8.09
C LEU A 409 32.31 -0.30 9.05
N GLY A 410 32.74 0.21 10.22
CA GLY A 410 33.42 -0.59 11.23
C GLY A 410 32.50 -1.50 12.04
N THR A 411 31.28 -1.05 12.36
CA THR A 411 30.34 -1.79 13.21
C THR A 411 29.35 -2.65 12.44
N GLY A 412 29.03 -2.29 11.20
CA GLY A 412 27.96 -2.91 10.40
C GLY A 412 26.54 -2.63 10.94
N LEU A 413 26.40 -1.62 11.81
CA LEU A 413 25.13 -1.22 12.41
C LEU A 413 24.71 0.14 11.89
N SER A 414 23.38 0.31 11.69
CA SER A 414 22.82 1.58 11.28
C SER A 414 22.97 2.65 12.35
N GLU A 415 23.24 3.88 11.94
CA GLU A 415 23.38 5.03 12.83
C GLU A 415 22.38 6.13 12.44
N VAL A 416 21.69 6.67 13.43
CA VAL A 416 20.71 7.74 13.29
C VAL A 416 21.06 8.87 14.25
N ALA A 417 21.19 10.09 13.74
CA ALA A 417 21.42 11.23 14.59
C ALA A 417 20.71 12.49 14.10
N ARG A 418 20.25 13.29 15.04
CA ARG A 418 19.89 14.69 14.81
C ARG A 418 21.13 15.53 15.08
N ARG A 419 21.55 16.28 14.10
CA ARG A 419 22.76 17.10 14.18
C ARG A 419 22.44 18.52 13.73
N THR A 420 22.76 19.47 14.59
CA THR A 420 22.83 20.87 14.17
C THR A 420 24.27 21.16 13.75
N PRO A 421 24.53 21.65 12.54
CA PRO A 421 25.90 21.97 12.11
C PRO A 421 26.50 23.04 13.03
N THR A 422 27.67 22.77 13.61
CA THR A 422 28.32 23.67 14.59
C THR A 422 29.54 24.41 14.05
N GLY A 423 29.73 24.49 12.74
CA GLY A 423 30.86 25.17 12.13
C GLY A 423 30.77 25.25 10.62
N PRO A 424 31.68 26.02 9.97
CA PRO A 424 31.71 26.11 8.51
C PRO A 424 32.07 24.74 7.91
N GLY A 425 31.40 24.34 6.83
CA GLY A 425 31.65 23.11 6.11
C GLY A 425 30.44 22.62 5.32
N PRO A 426 30.56 21.53 4.53
CA PRO A 426 29.51 21.06 3.62
C PRO A 426 28.17 20.78 4.30
N TRP A 427 28.17 20.28 5.53
CA TRP A 427 26.97 20.05 6.31
C TRP A 427 26.24 21.32 6.69
N HIS A 428 26.99 22.39 7.02
CA HIS A 428 26.45 23.70 7.29
C HIS A 428 25.89 24.34 6.02
N ASP A 429 26.64 24.26 4.91
CA ASP A 429 26.27 24.87 3.63
C ASP A 429 25.04 24.18 3.04
N LEU A 430 24.91 22.87 3.23
CA LEU A 430 23.73 22.05 2.86
C LEU A 430 22.60 22.13 3.88
N LYS A 431 22.76 22.86 5.01
CA LYS A 431 21.79 23.00 6.10
C LYS A 431 21.28 21.66 6.63
N VAL A 432 22.20 20.71 6.80
CA VAL A 432 21.87 19.38 7.28
C VAL A 432 21.44 19.43 8.76
N THR A 433 20.25 18.90 9.07
CA THR A 433 19.66 18.87 10.41
C THR A 433 19.71 17.48 11.06
N GLY A 434 19.97 16.44 10.28
CA GLY A 434 20.09 15.06 10.75
C GLY A 434 20.53 14.11 9.66
N TYR A 435 20.83 12.88 10.04
CA TYR A 435 21.20 11.82 9.10
C TYR A 435 20.76 10.44 9.57
N VAL A 436 20.61 9.56 8.60
CA VAL A 436 20.52 8.10 8.74
C VAL A 436 21.58 7.49 7.87
N CYS A 437 22.51 6.77 8.48
CA CYS A 437 23.56 6.04 7.76
C CYS A 437 23.34 4.54 7.97
N VAL A 438 23.08 3.80 6.88
CA VAL A 438 22.81 2.36 6.93
C VAL A 438 23.87 1.59 6.14
N PRO A 439 24.32 0.42 6.63
CA PRO A 439 25.31 -0.38 5.95
C PRO A 439 24.69 -1.24 4.82
N LEU A 440 25.39 -1.36 3.72
CA LEU A 440 25.14 -2.38 2.70
C LEU A 440 25.96 -3.62 3.08
N VAL A 441 25.34 -4.55 3.78
CA VAL A 441 26.02 -5.73 4.33
C VAL A 441 25.82 -6.93 3.42
N GLU A 442 26.93 -7.65 3.15
CA GLU A 442 26.93 -8.93 2.47
C GLU A 442 27.76 -9.95 3.24
N ARG A 443 27.17 -11.11 3.57
CA ARG A 443 27.83 -12.21 4.30
C ARG A 443 28.64 -11.74 5.53
N GLY A 444 28.09 -10.73 6.23
CA GLY A 444 28.72 -10.17 7.42
C GLY A 444 29.81 -9.15 7.17
N GLN A 445 30.06 -8.77 5.92
CA GLN A 445 30.99 -7.67 5.57
C GLN A 445 30.20 -6.47 5.05
N THR A 446 30.53 -5.29 5.53
CA THR A 446 29.98 -4.03 5.04
C THR A 446 30.73 -3.63 3.76
N LEU A 447 30.03 -3.65 2.64
CA LEU A 447 30.59 -3.31 1.32
C LEU A 447 30.51 -1.83 1.00
N ALA A 448 29.49 -1.16 1.54
CA ALA A 448 29.18 0.23 1.28
C ALA A 448 28.28 0.77 2.40
N THR A 449 28.06 2.08 2.40
CA THR A 449 27.04 2.74 3.23
C THR A 449 26.11 3.58 2.37
N LEU A 450 24.85 3.64 2.78
CA LEU A 450 23.84 4.55 2.28
C LEU A 450 23.60 5.60 3.36
N THR A 451 23.85 6.86 3.06
CA THR A 451 23.64 7.98 3.98
C THR A 451 22.52 8.88 3.45
N LEU A 452 21.41 8.93 4.19
CA LEU A 452 20.30 9.85 3.98
C LEU A 452 20.49 11.07 4.88
N LEU A 453 20.28 12.27 4.35
CA LEU A 453 20.48 13.52 5.08
C LEU A 453 19.21 14.33 5.10
N SER A 454 18.79 14.77 6.29
CA SER A 454 17.69 15.71 6.49
C SER A 454 18.16 17.15 6.31
N THR A 455 17.29 18.00 5.78
CA THR A 455 17.50 19.45 5.68
C THR A 455 16.22 20.20 6.04
N GLY A 456 16.32 21.40 6.60
CA GLY A 456 15.17 22.20 6.99
C GLY A 456 14.28 21.50 8.04
N ASP A 457 12.97 21.46 7.78
CA ASP A 457 11.98 20.82 8.66
C ASP A 457 11.79 19.32 8.39
N HIS A 458 12.48 18.75 7.40
CA HIS A 458 12.40 17.33 7.12
C HIS A 458 13.05 16.53 8.24
N VAL A 459 12.32 15.58 8.81
CA VAL A 459 12.79 14.71 9.90
C VAL A 459 12.69 13.27 9.46
N LEU A 460 13.83 12.57 9.45
CA LEU A 460 13.86 11.12 9.24
C LEU A 460 13.35 10.40 10.49
N ASP A 461 12.36 9.56 10.34
CA ASP A 461 11.73 8.81 11.41
C ASP A 461 12.10 7.31 11.38
N GLY A 462 11.49 6.50 12.25
CA GLY A 462 11.77 5.06 12.33
C GLY A 462 11.30 4.30 11.08
N HIS A 463 10.31 4.80 10.36
CA HIS A 463 9.81 4.23 9.12
C HIS A 463 10.82 4.44 7.97
N ASP A 464 11.38 5.65 7.86
CA ASP A 464 12.42 5.97 6.88
C ASP A 464 13.67 5.11 7.09
N VAL A 465 14.06 4.89 8.35
CA VAL A 465 15.17 4.00 8.71
C VAL A 465 14.92 2.58 8.23
N ALA A 466 13.73 2.03 8.50
CA ALA A 466 13.37 0.67 8.08
C ALA A 466 13.36 0.51 6.55
N LEU A 467 12.86 1.49 5.81
CA LEU A 467 12.90 1.52 4.35
C LEU A 467 14.32 1.63 3.82
N ALA A 468 15.15 2.48 4.43
CA ALA A 468 16.55 2.63 4.05
C ALA A 468 17.35 1.33 4.25
N GLU A 469 17.13 0.62 5.37
CA GLU A 469 17.74 -0.68 5.65
C GLU A 469 17.30 -1.76 4.66
N GLU A 470 16.03 -1.77 4.28
CA GLU A 470 15.52 -2.70 3.26
C GLU A 470 16.10 -2.41 1.88
N LEU A 471 16.20 -1.13 1.49
CA LEU A 471 16.86 -0.72 0.25
C LEU A 471 18.34 -1.09 0.25
N ALA A 472 19.04 -0.85 1.35
CA ALA A 472 20.46 -1.20 1.50
C ALA A 472 20.68 -2.72 1.33
N ARG A 473 19.84 -3.57 1.91
CA ARG A 473 19.89 -5.03 1.72
C ARG A 473 19.70 -5.44 0.26
N ARG A 474 18.71 -4.86 -0.43
CA ARG A 474 18.44 -5.12 -1.85
C ARG A 474 19.57 -4.66 -2.74
N ALA A 475 20.10 -3.45 -2.48
CA ALA A 475 21.22 -2.90 -3.20
C ALA A 475 22.51 -3.73 -2.99
N ALA A 476 22.76 -4.22 -1.77
CA ALA A 476 23.89 -5.13 -1.50
C ALA A 476 23.78 -6.41 -2.34
N SER A 477 22.57 -7.01 -2.41
CA SER A 477 22.34 -8.21 -3.22
C SER A 477 22.51 -7.95 -4.72
N ALA A 478 21.96 -6.83 -5.23
CA ALA A 478 22.07 -6.44 -6.64
C ALA A 478 23.55 -6.14 -7.01
N THR A 479 24.25 -5.37 -6.18
CA THR A 479 25.68 -5.05 -6.38
C THR A 479 26.55 -6.30 -6.40
N ARG A 480 26.27 -7.27 -5.54
CA ARG A 480 26.93 -8.58 -5.57
C ARG A 480 26.72 -9.31 -6.88
N ASN A 481 25.48 -9.40 -7.34
CA ASN A 481 25.15 -10.08 -8.58
C ASN A 481 25.88 -9.43 -9.78
N ALA A 482 25.90 -8.11 -9.82
CA ALA A 482 26.63 -7.35 -10.81
C ALA A 482 28.14 -7.62 -10.77
N ARG A 483 28.76 -7.63 -9.56
CA ARG A 483 30.19 -7.97 -9.38
C ARG A 483 30.50 -9.40 -9.82
N GLN A 484 29.69 -10.38 -9.44
CA GLN A 484 29.88 -11.76 -9.84
C GLN A 484 29.75 -11.94 -11.35
N TYR A 485 28.82 -11.25 -11.98
CA TYR A 485 28.69 -11.25 -13.43
C TYR A 485 29.93 -10.68 -14.11
N THR A 486 30.35 -9.48 -13.70
CA THR A 486 31.54 -8.82 -14.25
C THR A 486 32.82 -9.67 -14.08
N GLN A 487 32.99 -10.31 -12.90
CA GLN A 487 34.10 -11.22 -12.66
C GLN A 487 34.07 -12.46 -13.56
N ARG A 488 32.86 -13.05 -13.80
CA ARG A 488 32.71 -14.19 -14.70
C ARG A 488 33.04 -13.82 -16.13
N VAL A 489 32.57 -12.64 -16.58
CA VAL A 489 32.90 -12.12 -17.92
C VAL A 489 34.40 -11.89 -18.07
N ALA A 490 35.04 -11.26 -17.08
CA ALA A 490 36.50 -11.03 -17.11
C ALA A 490 37.27 -12.36 -17.14
N LEU A 491 36.89 -13.33 -16.28
CA LEU A 491 37.54 -14.63 -16.26
C LEU A 491 37.36 -15.39 -17.60
N ALA A 492 36.14 -15.33 -18.17
CA ALA A 492 35.90 -15.93 -19.47
C ALA A 492 36.78 -15.31 -20.56
N ARG A 493 36.91 -13.96 -20.58
CA ARG A 493 37.76 -13.24 -21.51
C ARG A 493 39.24 -13.58 -21.33
N ASP A 494 39.72 -13.66 -20.09
CA ASP A 494 41.10 -14.02 -19.79
C ASP A 494 41.44 -15.44 -20.23
N LEU A 495 40.50 -16.39 -20.04
CA LEU A 495 40.65 -17.77 -20.51
C LEU A 495 40.64 -17.83 -22.04
N GLN A 496 39.78 -17.08 -22.73
CA GLN A 496 39.75 -16.99 -24.18
C GLN A 496 41.05 -16.38 -24.74
N ALA A 497 41.56 -15.29 -24.14
CA ALA A 497 42.79 -14.66 -24.55
C ALA A 497 44.01 -15.62 -24.48
N GLY A 498 44.02 -16.55 -23.51
CA GLY A 498 45.02 -17.60 -23.39
C GLY A 498 44.90 -18.72 -24.43
N LEU A 499 43.74 -18.87 -25.08
CA LEU A 499 43.47 -19.88 -26.10
C LEU A 499 43.61 -19.35 -27.53
N LEU A 500 43.47 -18.04 -27.72
CA LEU A 500 43.68 -17.39 -28.99
C LEU A 500 45.15 -17.20 -29.26
N LEU A 501 45.53 -17.18 -30.57
CA LEU A 501 46.91 -16.98 -30.98
C LEU A 501 47.42 -15.57 -30.62
N PRO A 502 48.59 -15.48 -30.02
CA PRO A 502 49.40 -14.28 -30.16
C PRO A 502 49.80 -14.14 -31.64
N ASP A 503 50.18 -12.96 -32.02
CA ASP A 503 50.58 -12.54 -33.37
C ASP A 503 50.93 -13.65 -34.36
N LEU A 504 50.36 -13.58 -35.59
CA LEU A 504 50.65 -14.50 -36.66
C LEU A 504 52.17 -14.43 -37.02
N PRO A 505 52.83 -15.56 -37.13
CA PRO A 505 54.24 -15.56 -37.52
C PRO A 505 54.43 -15.21 -38.99
N ASP A 506 55.53 -14.57 -39.35
CA ASP A 506 55.92 -14.33 -40.71
C ASP A 506 56.34 -15.66 -41.38
N LEU A 507 55.54 -16.13 -42.33
CA LEU A 507 55.83 -17.31 -43.12
C LEU A 507 56.54 -16.90 -44.40
N PRO A 508 57.82 -17.31 -44.64
CA PRO A 508 58.57 -16.97 -45.85
C PRO A 508 57.85 -17.46 -47.11
N GLY A 509 57.62 -16.58 -48.09
CA GLY A 509 56.95 -16.91 -49.33
C GLY A 509 55.44 -17.02 -49.26
N ALA A 510 54.82 -16.63 -48.10
CA ALA A 510 53.37 -16.59 -47.95
C ALA A 510 52.88 -15.34 -47.21
N GLU A 511 51.74 -14.86 -47.57
CA GLU A 511 50.95 -13.92 -46.77
C GLU A 511 49.86 -14.71 -46.03
N ILE A 512 49.65 -14.42 -44.75
CA ILE A 512 48.64 -15.06 -43.93
C ILE A 512 47.62 -14.01 -43.47
N ALA A 513 46.33 -14.29 -43.59
CA ALA A 513 45.29 -13.49 -43.01
C ALA A 513 44.29 -14.38 -42.25
N THR A 514 43.86 -13.92 -41.09
CA THR A 514 42.91 -14.66 -40.23
C THR A 514 41.79 -13.77 -39.76
N TYR A 515 40.66 -14.40 -39.54
CA TYR A 515 39.50 -13.80 -38.88
C TYR A 515 38.95 -14.75 -37.84
N TYR A 516 38.57 -14.21 -36.69
CA TYR A 516 37.90 -14.95 -35.62
C TYR A 516 36.84 -14.08 -34.98
N HIS A 517 35.61 -14.61 -34.91
CA HIS A 517 34.49 -13.96 -34.24
C HIS A 517 33.72 -14.99 -33.41
N PRO A 518 33.75 -14.93 -32.05
CA PRO A 518 32.99 -15.83 -31.22
C PRO A 518 31.50 -15.48 -31.23
N ALA A 519 30.64 -16.49 -31.15
CA ALA A 519 29.21 -16.32 -31.04
C ALA A 519 28.80 -15.76 -29.64
N GLY A 520 27.72 -14.94 -29.57
CA GLY A 520 27.08 -14.49 -28.35
C GLY A 520 27.73 -13.30 -27.64
N GLU A 521 27.14 -12.83 -26.51
CA GLU A 521 27.53 -11.61 -25.78
C GLU A 521 28.74 -11.81 -24.82
N GLY A 522 29.76 -12.57 -25.19
CA GLY A 522 31.08 -12.54 -24.50
C GLY A 522 31.24 -13.37 -23.22
N LEU A 523 30.31 -14.30 -22.90
CA LEU A 523 30.40 -15.20 -21.75
C LEU A 523 30.75 -16.65 -22.11
N GLU A 524 30.62 -17.04 -23.38
CA GLU A 524 30.89 -18.41 -23.83
C GLU A 524 32.18 -18.46 -24.65
N ILE A 525 33.03 -19.43 -24.33
CA ILE A 525 34.27 -19.71 -25.09
C ILE A 525 33.86 -20.53 -26.27
N GLY A 526 34.19 -20.06 -27.49
CA GLY A 526 33.90 -20.75 -28.73
C GLY A 526 34.62 -22.07 -28.91
N GLY A 527 34.10 -22.90 -29.81
CA GLY A 527 34.71 -24.16 -30.26
C GLY A 527 35.78 -24.00 -31.34
N ASP A 528 35.66 -22.95 -32.16
CA ASP A 528 36.53 -22.67 -33.26
C ASP A 528 37.95 -22.29 -32.87
N PHE A 529 38.90 -22.78 -33.62
CA PHE A 529 40.31 -22.46 -33.40
C PHE A 529 41.11 -22.56 -34.69
N TYR A 530 42.22 -21.81 -34.73
CA TYR A 530 43.27 -21.94 -35.77
C TYR A 530 44.63 -21.83 -35.16
N ASP A 531 45.68 -22.28 -35.87
CA ASP A 531 47.07 -22.15 -35.45
C ASP A 531 48.02 -22.24 -36.65
N VAL A 532 49.17 -21.55 -36.57
CA VAL A 532 50.24 -21.59 -37.55
C VAL A 532 51.60 -21.53 -36.81
N TRP A 533 52.47 -22.46 -37.07
CA TRP A 533 53.78 -22.53 -36.34
C TRP A 533 54.88 -23.15 -37.22
N PRO A 534 56.15 -22.75 -36.99
CA PRO A 534 57.30 -23.33 -37.70
C PRO A 534 57.59 -24.77 -37.26
N LEU A 535 58.15 -25.57 -38.15
CA LEU A 535 58.70 -26.90 -37.93
C LEU A 535 60.24 -26.87 -38.02
N ASP A 536 60.94 -27.87 -37.40
CA ASP A 536 62.39 -27.92 -37.30
C ASP A 536 63.08 -28.12 -38.66
N ASP A 537 62.35 -28.60 -39.68
CA ASP A 537 62.89 -28.85 -41.04
C ASP A 537 62.74 -27.63 -41.99
N GLY A 538 62.31 -26.48 -41.45
CA GLY A 538 62.13 -25.27 -42.20
C GLY A 538 60.76 -25.18 -42.90
N SER A 539 59.90 -26.18 -42.79
CA SER A 539 58.51 -26.11 -43.17
C SER A 539 57.65 -25.48 -42.05
N TRP A 540 56.37 -25.26 -42.33
CA TRP A 540 55.44 -24.72 -41.36
C TRP A 540 54.25 -25.62 -41.31
N ALA A 541 53.62 -25.67 -40.13
CA ALA A 541 52.37 -26.33 -39.91
C ALA A 541 51.26 -25.30 -39.70
N PHE A 542 50.09 -25.63 -40.22
CA PHE A 542 48.87 -24.86 -39.96
C PHE A 542 47.73 -25.79 -39.61
N MET A 543 46.73 -25.25 -38.90
CA MET A 543 45.45 -25.93 -38.63
C MET A 543 44.33 -24.93 -38.50
N LEU A 544 43.10 -25.39 -38.82
CA LEU A 544 41.85 -24.76 -38.51
C LEU A 544 40.87 -25.87 -38.17
N GLY A 545 40.06 -25.68 -37.12
CA GLY A 545 39.13 -26.71 -36.66
C GLY A 545 38.03 -26.13 -35.77
N ASP A 546 37.03 -26.96 -35.55
CA ASP A 546 35.92 -26.68 -34.65
C ASP A 546 35.71 -27.87 -33.67
N VAL A 547 35.45 -27.55 -32.43
CA VAL A 547 35.12 -28.48 -31.32
C VAL A 547 33.63 -28.43 -31.08
N SER A 548 32.93 -29.54 -31.23
CA SER A 548 31.49 -29.61 -30.93
C SER A 548 31.16 -29.16 -29.52
N GLY A 549 30.21 -28.21 -29.36
CA GLY A 549 29.78 -27.62 -28.10
C GLY A 549 30.48 -26.31 -27.76
N ARG A 550 30.11 -25.70 -26.64
CA ARG A 550 30.59 -24.36 -26.22
C ARG A 550 31.04 -24.37 -24.77
N GLY A 551 31.79 -23.35 -24.39
CA GLY A 551 32.21 -23.11 -23.01
C GLY A 551 33.47 -23.83 -22.58
N ALA A 552 33.70 -24.03 -21.28
CA ALA A 552 34.95 -24.52 -20.72
C ALA A 552 35.37 -25.91 -21.23
N LEU A 553 34.42 -26.77 -21.57
CA LEU A 553 34.72 -28.10 -22.09
C LEU A 553 35.26 -28.05 -23.53
N ALA A 554 34.66 -27.22 -24.39
CA ALA A 554 35.14 -26.97 -25.74
C ALA A 554 36.54 -26.38 -25.69
N ALA A 555 36.76 -25.35 -24.88
CA ALA A 555 38.07 -24.70 -24.66
C ALA A 555 39.18 -25.66 -24.24
N THR A 556 38.90 -26.57 -23.30
CA THR A 556 39.90 -27.59 -22.88
C THR A 556 40.17 -28.61 -23.98
N THR A 557 39.19 -28.91 -24.85
CA THR A 557 39.39 -29.77 -26.00
C THR A 557 40.19 -29.08 -27.09
N THR A 558 39.89 -27.82 -27.39
CA THR A 558 40.70 -26.95 -28.27
C THR A 558 42.17 -26.92 -27.84
N ALA A 559 42.41 -26.65 -26.55
CA ALA A 559 43.79 -26.66 -26.01
C ALA A 559 44.48 -28.02 -26.21
N LEU A 560 43.75 -29.13 -25.94
CA LEU A 560 44.29 -30.50 -26.14
C LEU A 560 44.70 -30.70 -27.58
N VAL A 561 43.85 -30.37 -28.54
CA VAL A 561 44.13 -30.53 -29.99
C VAL A 561 45.34 -29.72 -30.42
N ARG A 562 45.33 -28.42 -30.10
CA ARG A 562 46.43 -27.51 -30.48
C ARG A 562 47.78 -27.93 -29.86
N HIS A 563 47.80 -28.17 -28.57
CA HIS A 563 49.06 -28.56 -27.91
C HIS A 563 49.58 -29.93 -28.34
N THR A 564 48.66 -30.89 -28.59
CA THR A 564 49.05 -32.20 -29.10
C THR A 564 49.63 -32.03 -30.49
N ALA A 565 48.98 -31.33 -31.42
CA ALA A 565 49.47 -31.15 -32.78
C ALA A 565 50.87 -30.46 -32.80
N ARG A 566 51.00 -29.34 -32.04
CA ARG A 566 52.27 -28.62 -31.91
C ARG A 566 53.39 -29.49 -31.36
N ALA A 567 53.08 -30.33 -30.35
CA ALA A 567 54.10 -31.15 -29.73
C ALA A 567 54.55 -32.32 -30.61
N VAL A 568 53.66 -32.88 -31.44
CA VAL A 568 53.98 -34.08 -32.26
C VAL A 568 54.40 -33.77 -33.69
N ALA A 569 53.96 -32.59 -34.26
CA ALA A 569 54.28 -32.25 -35.64
C ALA A 569 55.76 -32.26 -35.99
N PRO A 570 56.69 -31.77 -35.15
CA PRO A 570 58.13 -31.87 -35.43
C PRO A 570 58.66 -33.28 -35.39
N LEU A 571 57.94 -34.24 -34.77
CA LEU A 571 58.41 -35.62 -34.55
C LEU A 571 57.83 -36.60 -35.56
N LEU A 572 56.84 -36.24 -36.31
CA LEU A 572 56.08 -37.13 -37.18
C LEU A 572 56.30 -36.78 -38.66
N PRO A 573 56.29 -37.79 -39.58
CA PRO A 573 56.72 -37.60 -40.97
C PRO A 573 55.73 -36.80 -41.80
N GLY A 574 54.49 -36.67 -41.43
CA GLY A 574 53.51 -35.93 -42.26
C GLY A 574 52.24 -35.50 -41.49
N PRO A 575 51.41 -34.66 -42.13
CA PRO A 575 50.20 -34.12 -41.49
C PRO A 575 49.17 -35.19 -41.08
N GLU A 576 49.13 -36.33 -41.80
CA GLU A 576 48.25 -37.47 -41.51
C GLU A 576 48.57 -38.10 -40.16
N ASP A 577 49.88 -38.32 -39.89
CA ASP A 577 50.34 -38.87 -38.64
C ASP A 577 50.05 -37.99 -37.43
N VAL A 578 50.13 -36.65 -37.66
CA VAL A 578 49.79 -35.64 -36.63
C VAL A 578 48.31 -35.73 -36.31
N VAL A 579 47.43 -35.76 -37.31
CA VAL A 579 45.96 -35.87 -37.11
C VAL A 579 45.62 -37.18 -36.40
N HIS A 580 46.26 -38.30 -36.74
CA HIS A 580 46.14 -39.58 -36.02
C HIS A 580 46.55 -39.48 -34.54
N ALA A 581 47.62 -38.76 -34.26
CA ALA A 581 48.06 -38.53 -32.85
C ALA A 581 47.06 -37.68 -32.09
N VAL A 582 46.51 -36.61 -32.68
CA VAL A 582 45.43 -35.81 -32.13
C VAL A 582 44.20 -36.67 -31.83
N ASN A 583 43.76 -37.51 -32.79
CA ASN A 583 42.63 -38.40 -32.60
C ASN A 583 42.82 -39.37 -31.40
N ARG A 584 44.06 -39.95 -31.31
CA ARG A 584 44.40 -40.81 -30.18
C ARG A 584 44.34 -40.08 -28.82
N ALA A 585 44.72 -38.79 -28.77
CA ALA A 585 44.70 -37.99 -27.58
C ALA A 585 43.23 -37.68 -27.17
N LEU A 586 42.35 -37.40 -28.16
CA LEU A 586 40.93 -37.18 -27.94
C LEU A 586 40.24 -38.43 -27.38
N ILE A 587 40.45 -39.61 -27.95
CA ILE A 587 39.83 -40.86 -27.51
C ILE A 587 40.32 -41.33 -26.10
N ARG A 588 41.59 -41.04 -25.77
CA ARG A 588 42.16 -41.42 -24.47
C ARG A 588 41.78 -40.49 -23.31
N ARG A 589 41.00 -39.47 -23.55
CA ARG A 589 40.58 -38.50 -22.51
C ARG A 589 39.71 -39.19 -21.46
N PRO A 590 40.09 -39.21 -20.17
CA PRO A 590 39.24 -39.77 -19.13
C PRO A 590 38.07 -38.82 -18.82
N GLY A 591 36.82 -39.32 -18.88
CA GLY A 591 35.61 -38.57 -18.46
C GLY A 591 34.33 -39.28 -18.91
N GLU A 592 33.32 -39.32 -18.04
CA GLU A 592 32.01 -40.00 -18.24
C GLU A 592 31.02 -39.20 -19.11
N HIS A 593 31.38 -38.06 -19.66
CA HIS A 593 30.45 -37.22 -20.45
C HIS A 593 30.94 -37.25 -21.90
N GLY A 594 30.07 -37.67 -22.79
CA GLY A 594 30.25 -37.93 -24.20
C GLY A 594 31.28 -37.01 -24.86
N THR A 595 32.27 -37.65 -25.47
CA THR A 595 33.36 -37.01 -26.17
C THR A 595 32.79 -36.13 -27.25
N GLY A 596 32.91 -34.80 -27.13
CA GLY A 596 32.67 -33.90 -28.25
C GLY A 596 33.58 -34.31 -29.39
N PHE A 597 33.07 -34.37 -30.61
CA PHE A 597 33.85 -34.59 -31.81
C PHE A 597 34.56 -33.29 -32.19
N VAL A 598 35.64 -33.46 -32.97
CA VAL A 598 36.41 -32.34 -33.51
C VAL A 598 36.47 -32.45 -35.01
N THR A 599 36.20 -31.35 -35.69
CA THR A 599 36.50 -31.21 -37.10
C THR A 599 37.82 -30.46 -37.27
N LEU A 600 38.68 -30.88 -38.22
CA LEU A 600 40.00 -30.35 -38.36
C LEU A 600 40.49 -30.37 -39.82
N VAL A 601 41.08 -29.29 -40.29
CA VAL A 601 42.06 -29.29 -41.39
C VAL A 601 43.42 -29.03 -40.79
N HIS A 602 44.38 -29.90 -41.05
CA HIS A 602 45.76 -29.72 -40.67
C HIS A 602 46.67 -29.91 -41.90
N GLY A 603 47.68 -29.08 -42.02
CA GLY A 603 48.61 -29.18 -43.14
C GLY A 603 49.99 -28.71 -42.81
N HIS A 604 50.92 -29.18 -43.66
CA HIS A 604 52.27 -28.67 -43.73
C HIS A 604 52.47 -27.83 -44.99
N VAL A 605 53.12 -26.73 -44.90
CA VAL A 605 53.43 -25.81 -45.98
C VAL A 605 54.91 -25.52 -46.04
N ARG A 606 55.48 -25.55 -47.21
CA ARG A 606 56.90 -25.23 -47.44
C ARG A 606 57.09 -24.38 -48.67
N PRO A 607 58.02 -23.44 -48.68
CA PRO A 607 58.38 -22.72 -49.89
C PRO A 607 58.93 -23.69 -50.95
N ALA A 608 58.45 -23.59 -52.17
CA ALA A 608 58.87 -24.46 -53.28
C ALA A 608 59.01 -23.68 -54.56
N GLY A 609 60.26 -23.28 -54.90
CA GLY A 609 60.47 -22.39 -56.01
C GLY A 609 59.75 -21.05 -55.89
N PRO A 610 59.01 -20.63 -56.92
CA PRO A 610 58.27 -19.38 -56.85
C PRO A 610 56.88 -19.52 -56.23
N GLY A 611 56.62 -20.53 -55.39
CA GLY A 611 55.32 -20.82 -54.79
C GLY A 611 55.40 -21.59 -53.49
N LEU A 612 54.30 -22.26 -53.12
CA LEU A 612 54.20 -23.04 -51.89
C LEU A 612 53.71 -24.46 -52.21
N ASP A 613 54.37 -25.45 -51.65
CA ASP A 613 53.91 -26.82 -51.63
C ASP A 613 53.17 -27.05 -50.32
N ILE A 614 51.94 -27.56 -50.40
CA ILE A 614 51.08 -27.81 -49.25
C ILE A 614 50.66 -29.28 -49.27
N ASP A 615 50.92 -29.96 -48.13
CA ASP A 615 50.37 -31.26 -47.81
C ASP A 615 49.30 -31.05 -46.75
N LEU A 616 48.03 -31.35 -47.02
CA LEU A 616 46.94 -31.15 -46.06
C LEU A 616 46.07 -32.42 -45.88
N VAL A 617 45.52 -32.51 -44.66
CA VAL A 617 44.58 -33.57 -44.25
C VAL A 617 43.33 -32.89 -43.73
N ARG A 618 42.16 -33.34 -44.20
CA ARG A 618 40.87 -32.93 -43.70
C ARG A 618 40.22 -34.08 -42.87
N ALA A 619 39.77 -33.76 -41.69
CA ALA A 619 39.06 -34.67 -40.80
C ALA A 619 37.69 -34.08 -40.43
N GLY A 620 36.69 -34.39 -41.25
CA GLY A 620 35.29 -34.01 -41.01
C GLY A 620 34.98 -32.50 -41.12
N HIS A 621 35.94 -31.65 -41.43
CA HIS A 621 35.80 -30.20 -41.48
C HIS A 621 35.22 -29.71 -42.83
N THR A 622 34.87 -28.41 -42.94
CA THR A 622 34.47 -27.79 -44.20
C THR A 622 35.54 -28.01 -45.29
N LEU A 623 35.15 -27.94 -46.54
CA LEU A 623 36.10 -28.16 -47.65
C LEU A 623 37.03 -26.96 -47.84
N PRO A 624 38.37 -27.16 -47.79
CA PRO A 624 39.30 -26.08 -48.16
C PRO A 624 39.03 -25.60 -49.59
N VAL A 625 39.27 -24.30 -49.83
CA VAL A 625 39.02 -23.70 -51.14
C VAL A 625 40.36 -23.21 -51.74
N HIS A 626 40.71 -23.70 -52.93
CA HIS A 626 41.81 -23.19 -53.74
C HIS A 626 41.29 -22.06 -54.61
N ILE A 627 41.99 -20.94 -54.60
CA ILE A 627 41.67 -19.72 -55.32
C ILE A 627 42.80 -19.44 -56.29
N ASP A 628 42.53 -19.45 -57.59
CA ASP A 628 43.48 -19.20 -58.69
C ASP A 628 42.91 -18.15 -59.69
N ALA A 629 43.59 -17.95 -60.78
CA ALA A 629 43.16 -17.03 -61.86
C ALA A 629 41.84 -17.43 -62.50
N ASP A 630 41.49 -18.71 -62.48
CA ASP A 630 40.28 -19.27 -63.09
C ASP A 630 39.08 -19.21 -62.14
N GLY A 631 39.29 -18.95 -60.84
CA GLY A 631 38.27 -18.79 -59.81
C GLY A 631 38.54 -19.54 -58.51
N ALA A 632 37.50 -19.74 -57.71
CA ALA A 632 37.57 -20.44 -56.45
C ALA A 632 36.98 -21.86 -56.59
N ARG A 633 37.69 -22.87 -56.09
CA ARG A 633 37.28 -24.29 -56.22
C ARG A 633 37.49 -25.03 -54.89
N ALA A 634 36.46 -25.71 -54.45
CA ALA A 634 36.55 -26.56 -53.26
C ALA A 634 37.49 -27.76 -53.49
N ILE A 635 38.36 -28.04 -52.53
CA ILE A 635 39.25 -29.21 -52.54
C ILE A 635 38.47 -30.37 -51.93
N VAL A 636 38.02 -31.27 -52.76
CA VAL A 636 37.32 -32.47 -52.33
C VAL A 636 38.31 -33.45 -51.73
N SER A 637 38.26 -33.62 -50.42
CA SER A 637 39.09 -34.58 -49.66
C SER A 637 38.20 -35.35 -48.67
N GLU A 638 38.50 -36.62 -48.46
CA GLU A 638 37.75 -37.48 -47.54
C GLU A 638 38.44 -37.54 -46.18
N GLY A 639 37.66 -37.69 -45.13
CA GLY A 639 38.15 -37.87 -43.76
C GLY A 639 37.04 -37.74 -42.72
N PRO A 640 36.89 -38.71 -41.79
CA PRO A 640 35.86 -38.69 -40.73
C PRO A 640 36.22 -37.70 -39.65
N LEU A 641 35.22 -37.39 -38.81
CA LEU A 641 35.36 -36.61 -37.58
C LEU A 641 36.33 -37.27 -36.60
N LEU A 642 37.07 -36.45 -35.85
CA LEU A 642 38.00 -36.92 -34.80
C LEU A 642 37.30 -37.11 -33.46
N GLY A 643 37.83 -38.02 -32.66
CA GLY A 643 37.33 -38.36 -31.32
C GLY A 643 36.20 -39.40 -31.30
N ILE A 644 35.78 -39.91 -32.46
CA ILE A 644 34.70 -40.90 -32.58
C ILE A 644 35.22 -42.32 -32.76
N MET A 645 36.16 -42.50 -33.67
CA MET A 645 36.67 -43.84 -33.99
C MET A 645 38.18 -43.92 -33.77
N PRO A 646 38.67 -45.08 -33.28
CA PRO A 646 40.12 -45.26 -32.94
C PRO A 646 41.05 -45.11 -34.12
N HIS A 647 40.65 -45.50 -35.32
CA HIS A 647 41.48 -45.53 -36.54
C HIS A 647 40.70 -44.90 -37.69
N PRO A 648 40.64 -43.56 -37.80
CA PRO A 648 39.96 -42.89 -38.92
C PRO A 648 40.80 -43.11 -40.17
N GLU A 649 40.12 -43.39 -41.31
CA GLU A 649 40.79 -43.39 -42.63
C GLU A 649 40.97 -41.93 -43.05
N LEU A 650 42.21 -41.49 -43.11
CA LEU A 650 42.61 -40.13 -43.51
C LEU A 650 43.44 -40.19 -44.79
N ALA A 651 43.38 -39.17 -45.58
CA ALA A 651 44.16 -39.07 -46.82
C ALA A 651 44.82 -37.68 -46.90
N THR A 652 46.12 -37.67 -47.26
CA THR A 652 46.87 -36.45 -47.49
C THR A 652 46.57 -35.97 -48.92
N TYR A 653 46.05 -34.74 -49.03
CA TYR A 653 45.91 -34.01 -50.29
C TYR A 653 47.14 -33.11 -50.53
N ARG A 654 47.68 -33.12 -51.73
CA ARG A 654 48.82 -32.32 -52.13
C ARG A 654 48.41 -31.19 -53.07
N LEU A 655 48.83 -29.98 -52.76
CA LEU A 655 48.52 -28.78 -53.51
C LEU A 655 49.82 -27.96 -53.72
N HIS A 656 49.98 -27.45 -54.91
CA HIS A 656 51.00 -26.40 -55.18
C HIS A 656 50.22 -25.09 -55.40
N LEU A 657 50.61 -24.02 -54.67
CA LEU A 657 50.12 -22.68 -54.88
C LEU A 657 51.19 -21.88 -55.66
N ALA A 658 50.85 -21.43 -56.87
CA ALA A 658 51.68 -20.49 -57.60
C ALA A 658 51.56 -19.08 -56.99
N PRO A 659 52.50 -18.16 -57.25
CA PRO A 659 52.43 -16.79 -56.73
C PRO A 659 51.10 -16.12 -57.09
N GLY A 660 50.44 -15.55 -56.04
CA GLY A 660 49.10 -14.94 -56.15
C GLY A 660 47.92 -15.90 -55.99
N GLU A 661 48.17 -17.23 -55.88
CA GLU A 661 47.11 -18.20 -55.56
C GLU A 661 46.95 -18.32 -54.03
N SER A 662 45.75 -18.66 -53.61
CA SER A 662 45.40 -18.73 -52.20
C SER A 662 44.72 -20.04 -51.82
N LEU A 663 44.96 -20.50 -50.58
CA LEU A 663 44.18 -21.51 -49.90
C LEU A 663 43.35 -20.85 -48.81
N ALA A 664 42.01 -21.01 -48.88
CA ALA A 664 41.11 -20.53 -47.88
C ALA A 664 40.55 -21.70 -47.07
N LEU A 665 40.63 -21.58 -45.73
CA LEU A 665 40.04 -22.46 -44.73
C LEU A 665 39.02 -21.67 -43.92
N TYR A 666 37.91 -22.26 -43.58
CA TYR A 666 36.83 -21.59 -42.83
C TYR A 666 36.05 -22.61 -42.02
N THR A 667 35.39 -22.18 -40.93
CA THR A 667 34.48 -23.01 -40.14
C THR A 667 33.05 -22.89 -40.66
N ASP A 668 32.19 -23.81 -40.28
CA ASP A 668 30.79 -23.89 -40.73
C ASP A 668 29.96 -22.66 -40.32
N GLY A 669 30.32 -21.95 -39.26
CA GLY A 669 29.72 -20.67 -38.90
C GLY A 669 29.75 -19.60 -40.01
N ILE A 670 30.62 -19.76 -41.03
CA ILE A 670 30.63 -18.90 -42.23
C ILE A 670 29.52 -19.31 -43.18
N THR A 671 29.40 -20.59 -43.53
CA THR A 671 28.40 -21.08 -44.49
C THR A 671 27.02 -21.23 -43.87
N GLU A 672 26.95 -21.44 -42.56
CA GLU A 672 25.71 -21.54 -41.81
C GLU A 672 25.17 -20.17 -41.34
N ALA A 673 25.95 -19.09 -41.49
CA ALA A 673 25.50 -17.73 -41.24
C ALA A 673 24.15 -17.44 -41.90
N ARG A 674 23.19 -16.87 -41.13
CA ARG A 674 21.82 -16.69 -41.59
C ARG A 674 21.46 -15.23 -41.81
N ASP A 675 20.67 -15.00 -42.85
CA ASP A 675 20.04 -13.71 -43.07
C ASP A 675 18.83 -13.51 -42.14
N PRO A 676 18.22 -12.32 -42.06
CA PRO A 676 17.02 -12.08 -41.28
C PRO A 676 15.80 -12.95 -41.64
N ALA A 677 15.80 -13.59 -42.79
CA ALA A 677 14.77 -14.52 -43.23
C ALA A 677 15.07 -15.98 -42.85
N GLY A 678 16.26 -16.25 -42.26
CA GLY A 678 16.71 -17.57 -41.86
C GLY A 678 17.37 -18.40 -42.96
N GLU A 679 17.66 -17.82 -44.16
CA GLU A 679 18.40 -18.49 -45.20
C GLU A 679 19.89 -18.56 -44.85
N GLN A 680 20.57 -19.70 -45.12
CA GLN A 680 22.01 -19.86 -44.92
C GLN A 680 22.83 -19.20 -46.03
N PHE A 681 24.02 -18.69 -45.69
CA PHE A 681 24.96 -18.11 -46.64
C PHE A 681 25.36 -19.14 -47.72
N GLY A 682 25.76 -20.31 -47.31
CA GLY A 682 26.00 -21.49 -48.17
C GLY A 682 27.25 -21.40 -49.04
N ASP A 683 27.63 -22.57 -49.60
CA ASP A 683 28.87 -22.74 -50.35
C ASP A 683 28.87 -21.95 -51.67
N ASP A 684 27.70 -21.75 -52.32
CA ASP A 684 27.61 -21.00 -53.57
C ASP A 684 27.94 -19.51 -53.39
N ARG A 685 27.50 -18.90 -52.29
CA ARG A 685 27.83 -17.49 -51.97
C ARG A 685 29.27 -17.35 -51.55
N LEU A 686 29.77 -18.31 -50.75
CA LEU A 686 31.16 -18.38 -50.34
C LEU A 686 32.08 -18.45 -51.58
N THR A 687 31.85 -19.38 -52.51
CA THR A 687 32.63 -19.52 -53.75
C THR A 687 32.61 -18.24 -54.58
N ARG A 688 31.45 -17.60 -54.70
CA ARG A 688 31.34 -16.32 -55.43
C ARG A 688 32.10 -15.18 -54.75
N ALA A 689 32.08 -15.11 -53.44
CA ALA A 689 32.78 -14.08 -52.64
C ALA A 689 34.32 -14.23 -52.75
N LEU A 690 34.80 -15.48 -52.89
CA LEU A 690 36.21 -15.79 -53.07
C LEU A 690 36.70 -15.67 -54.52
N THR A 691 35.80 -15.81 -55.49
CA THR A 691 36.16 -15.71 -56.91
C THR A 691 36.55 -14.28 -57.28
N GLY A 692 37.73 -14.08 -57.82
CA GLY A 692 38.25 -12.77 -58.24
C GLY A 692 38.88 -11.93 -57.09
N ALA A 693 38.93 -12.48 -55.88
CA ALA A 693 39.55 -11.84 -54.74
C ALA A 693 41.06 -12.17 -54.56
N GLY A 694 41.65 -12.90 -55.50
CA GLY A 694 43.02 -13.39 -55.41
C GLY A 694 44.13 -12.31 -55.39
N GLY A 695 45.36 -12.71 -55.01
CA GLY A 695 46.56 -11.92 -55.05
C GLY A 695 47.12 -11.50 -53.69
N GLN A 696 46.28 -11.24 -52.68
CA GLN A 696 46.67 -10.92 -51.32
C GLN A 696 45.74 -11.58 -50.31
N ALA A 697 46.29 -12.18 -49.26
CA ALA A 697 45.49 -12.87 -48.24
C ALA A 697 44.45 -11.97 -47.57
N HIS A 698 44.83 -10.74 -47.23
CA HIS A 698 43.95 -9.75 -46.63
C HIS A 698 42.77 -9.33 -47.55
N ALA A 699 43.01 -9.21 -48.89
CA ALA A 699 41.96 -8.88 -49.82
C ALA A 699 40.93 -10.02 -49.98
N VAL A 700 41.39 -11.28 -49.97
CA VAL A 700 40.52 -12.47 -49.92
C VAL A 700 39.70 -12.51 -48.66
N LEU A 701 40.30 -12.26 -47.50
CA LEU A 701 39.62 -12.21 -46.21
C LEU A 701 38.56 -11.12 -46.17
N GLU A 702 38.89 -9.89 -46.58
CA GLU A 702 37.95 -8.77 -46.61
C GLU A 702 36.78 -9.03 -47.54
N SER A 703 37.02 -9.65 -48.71
CA SER A 703 35.93 -9.99 -49.63
C SER A 703 34.94 -10.96 -49.00
N LEU A 704 35.43 -12.01 -48.34
CA LEU A 704 34.57 -12.99 -47.69
C LEU A 704 33.83 -12.42 -46.47
N THR A 705 34.55 -11.74 -45.57
CA THR A 705 33.94 -11.19 -44.37
C THR A 705 32.90 -10.11 -44.68
N ARG A 706 33.13 -9.25 -45.68
CA ARG A 706 32.15 -8.28 -46.17
C ARG A 706 30.93 -8.95 -46.73
N ALA A 707 31.10 -9.99 -47.58
CA ALA A 707 29.97 -10.72 -48.16
C ALA A 707 29.09 -11.39 -47.11
N VAL A 708 29.68 -11.93 -46.05
CA VAL A 708 28.94 -12.51 -44.90
C VAL A 708 28.20 -11.42 -44.16
N GLN A 709 28.87 -10.30 -43.79
CA GLN A 709 28.27 -9.18 -43.07
C GLN A 709 27.11 -8.52 -43.83
N ASP A 710 27.27 -8.32 -45.14
CA ASP A 710 26.23 -7.77 -46.01
C ASP A 710 25.01 -8.71 -46.07
N PHE A 711 25.23 -10.01 -46.00
CA PHE A 711 24.17 -11.02 -46.02
C PHE A 711 23.42 -11.12 -44.69
N THR A 712 24.13 -11.18 -43.54
CA THR A 712 23.55 -11.34 -42.23
C THR A 712 22.87 -10.07 -41.68
N GLY A 713 23.32 -8.86 -42.12
CA GLY A 713 22.86 -7.60 -41.57
C GLY A 713 23.31 -7.37 -40.14
N PRO A 714 22.75 -6.35 -39.43
CA PRO A 714 23.09 -6.02 -38.04
C PRO A 714 22.41 -6.97 -37.07
N GLY A 715 22.85 -8.18 -36.90
CA GLY A 715 22.35 -9.18 -35.96
C GLY A 715 23.47 -9.84 -35.16
N SER A 716 23.13 -10.53 -34.05
CA SER A 716 24.08 -11.43 -33.37
C SER A 716 24.32 -12.65 -34.22
N MET A 717 25.56 -13.07 -34.37
CA MET A 717 25.91 -14.32 -35.02
C MET A 717 25.60 -15.52 -34.16
N ASP A 718 24.98 -16.55 -34.73
CA ASP A 718 24.50 -17.73 -34.01
C ASP A 718 25.60 -18.73 -33.71
N ASP A 719 26.71 -18.70 -34.45
CA ASP A 719 27.87 -19.60 -34.29
C ASP A 719 29.21 -18.90 -34.42
N ASP A 720 30.26 -19.57 -33.88
CA ASP A 720 31.64 -19.09 -33.97
C ASP A 720 32.07 -19.06 -35.43
N GLN A 721 32.94 -18.10 -35.80
CA GLN A 721 33.44 -17.96 -37.15
C GLN A 721 34.97 -17.85 -37.13
N ALA A 722 35.63 -18.75 -37.81
CA ALA A 722 37.05 -18.68 -38.04
C ALA A 722 37.42 -18.81 -39.52
N ILE A 723 38.35 -18.02 -39.96
CA ILE A 723 38.90 -18.07 -41.34
C ILE A 723 40.43 -18.00 -41.25
N LEU A 724 41.08 -18.81 -42.07
CA LEU A 724 42.53 -18.77 -42.29
C LEU A 724 42.80 -18.76 -43.80
N ILE A 725 43.45 -17.73 -44.31
CA ILE A 725 43.85 -17.59 -45.69
C ILE A 725 45.41 -17.67 -45.77
N LEU A 726 45.90 -18.52 -46.69
CA LEU A 726 47.31 -18.60 -47.06
C LEU A 726 47.43 -18.21 -48.51
N THR A 727 48.21 -17.18 -48.86
CA THR A 727 48.48 -16.76 -50.22
C THR A 727 49.96 -16.88 -50.52
N ALA A 728 50.35 -17.54 -51.62
CA ALA A 728 51.72 -17.61 -52.06
C ALA A 728 52.17 -16.25 -52.58
N THR A 729 53.30 -15.76 -52.02
CA THR A 729 53.99 -14.56 -52.52
C THR A 729 55.17 -14.97 -53.36
N GLY A 730 55.48 -14.17 -54.42
CA GLY A 730 56.52 -14.51 -55.37
C GLY A 730 57.97 -14.34 -54.79
#